data_51ae8e66a131c7b9b5b90404ca7a9b54
#
_entry.id   51ae8e66a131c7b9b5b90404ca7a9b54
#
_cell.length_a   1.000
_cell.length_b   1.000
_cell.length_c   1.000
_cell.angle_alpha   90.00
_cell.angle_beta   90.00
_cell.angle_gamma   90.00
#
_symmetry.space_group_name_H-M   'P 1'
#
loop_
_entity.id
_entity.type
_entity.pdbx_description
1 polymer ?
#
loop_
_entity_poly.entity_id
_entity_poly.type
_entity_poly.pdbx_seq_one_letter_code
_entity_poly.pdbx_strand_id
1 'polypeptide(L)'
;MRLLTTILFALFIAGNMSAANKKQTVTQVTSAVSITEDVDFIITDATPFTSAGSVNIENIEHAVVIISRIKPSAVIKSWMNFIYINGEKAVNGTNCQVKMYNRGAIIFPYGKNYKPLTCFSQKQFQGDSSNDYSEGSSGGFMKDLSTSTLNNNIRSFKLKRGYMVTFALGRSGWGYSRCFIADQEDLEIDLPANMSGRVSSYRLFKWFNAHKAGLASNGDYNANAAVNSSWCYDWAQGNESNLPDVEWVPNHIYEDWPSPATCGSVTGSCHMKTNNEPGNSADDHPQSVDVVLDNWQNLMRTGMRLCSESSHDGSWNHLQAFIDSIDARGWRCDLLDLHCYWGAPSFNDFSSYYNRYGGRPIWISEWVWGASWNAGNWSSGGIFAQAPDGKNSFSTANQQKCYDGTKPIIDILNASKYVERYAYWNSEADASKIYLNGQLSILGKYYASMNDGLGYNASIQKVPNVVYLRPTNLTATYNSTAGNCTLKWNDPNGDMLDSVTVECMRPGTTKYAWIGNVALKDMAAKAGASYTFTDPNPAPGANYYRIAIYPIGSRTPKYSTSEPISVSSSSGNELIQYGQLDVTNLDALTINFTTTMSATPAVFMGIATNKNSTTNPVSIIDKATSKSFTYKMIPWAYSGTQTLGTKESIPFMAMIPGNYHYGSMDIEVGNAKVSGDTIQVTFQQPFPEGVCPVVIAETRPSIKTNTVNLRIWEVTRAGFKAIVLYEGGMNKRITLSQTVNYMACTPGQATIDNQVLLSAGHSVDPIYGSKNQRRVLFMQNNPDGTVSEGADSLALEAPLIFGALQTFNYPTATVLRRTIDYTTLDPEGKLLIYGTRIIRNVDTSATSFKNDLASADRFGWICLSTPQQPSIAADVNHDGTVDTQDVLTIYLAMQKGSTDGACDVNHDGIVDTQDVLAVYEYIQKQ
;
A
#
# COMPACT_ATOMS: atom_id res chain seq x y z
N MET A 1 30.30 -17.37 10.58
CA MET A 1 29.03 -18.03 10.84
C MET A 1 27.86 -17.40 10.07
N ARG A 2 27.83 -16.10 9.78
CA ARG A 2 26.78 -15.46 8.93
C ARG A 2 26.87 -15.79 7.42
N LEU A 3 27.98 -16.28 6.92
CA LEU A 3 28.14 -16.64 5.50
C LEU A 3 27.61 -18.06 5.16
N LEU A 4 27.46 -18.95 6.16
CA LEU A 4 26.91 -20.29 5.94
C LEU A 4 25.37 -20.34 5.96
N THR A 5 24.71 -19.38 6.63
CA THR A 5 23.24 -19.34 6.70
C THR A 5 22.62 -18.77 5.44
N THR A 6 23.33 -17.91 4.71
CA THR A 6 22.84 -17.35 3.44
C THR A 6 22.93 -18.35 2.29
N ILE A 7 23.83 -19.32 2.36
CA ILE A 7 23.96 -20.38 1.34
C ILE A 7 22.92 -21.47 1.54
N LEU A 8 22.46 -21.72 2.78
CA LEU A 8 21.43 -22.74 3.04
C LEU A 8 20.01 -22.28 2.67
N PHE A 9 19.73 -20.95 2.60
CA PHE A 9 18.41 -20.45 2.18
C PHE A 9 18.25 -20.37 0.66
N ALA A 10 19.35 -20.34 -0.09
CA ALA A 10 19.34 -20.39 -1.56
C ALA A 10 19.12 -21.81 -2.13
N LEU A 11 19.28 -22.86 -1.32
CA LEU A 11 19.15 -24.24 -1.77
C LEU A 11 17.75 -24.85 -1.61
N PHE A 12 16.77 -24.11 -1.10
CA PHE A 12 15.38 -24.61 -0.93
C PHE A 12 14.39 -24.09 -1.99
N ILE A 13 14.88 -23.44 -3.06
CA ILE A 13 14.07 -23.06 -4.23
C ILE A 13 14.50 -23.88 -5.46
N ALA A 14 15.17 -24.98 -5.27
CA ALA A 14 15.35 -25.94 -6.35
C ALA A 14 14.09 -26.83 -6.49
N GLY A 15 13.02 -26.28 -7.05
CA GLY A 15 12.20 -27.06 -7.95
C GLY A 15 13.16 -27.60 -9.04
N ASN A 16 12.92 -28.76 -9.60
CA ASN A 16 13.68 -29.30 -10.71
C ASN A 16 13.63 -28.29 -11.88
N MET A 17 14.58 -27.36 -11.91
CA MET A 17 14.79 -26.53 -13.08
C MET A 17 15.36 -27.49 -14.12
N SER A 18 14.70 -27.60 -15.26
CA SER A 18 15.27 -28.21 -16.44
C SER A 18 16.57 -27.42 -16.75
N ALA A 19 17.64 -28.08 -17.10
CA ALA A 19 18.88 -27.36 -17.44
C ALA A 19 18.61 -26.46 -18.65
N ALA A 20 19.05 -25.19 -18.56
CA ALA A 20 18.91 -24.26 -19.68
C ALA A 20 19.50 -24.87 -20.94
N ASN A 21 18.82 -24.72 -22.06
CA ASN A 21 19.21 -25.27 -23.34
C ASN A 21 20.65 -24.84 -23.73
N LYS A 22 21.36 -25.76 -24.33
CA LYS A 22 22.63 -25.46 -25.03
C LYS A 22 22.35 -24.44 -26.14
N LYS A 23 23.17 -23.40 -26.26
CA LYS A 23 23.05 -22.43 -27.35
C LYS A 23 23.92 -22.86 -28.56
N GLN A 24 23.30 -22.94 -29.73
CA GLN A 24 23.95 -23.16 -31.00
C GLN A 24 23.69 -21.97 -31.91
N THR A 25 24.73 -21.22 -32.25
CA THR A 25 24.60 -20.02 -33.08
C THR A 25 25.16 -20.25 -34.49
N VAL A 26 24.39 -19.88 -35.48
CA VAL A 26 24.81 -19.85 -36.90
C VAL A 26 24.52 -18.48 -37.49
N THR A 27 25.30 -18.06 -38.47
CA THR A 27 25.02 -16.82 -39.18
C THR A 27 23.78 -16.98 -40.06
N GLN A 28 23.78 -17.98 -40.92
CA GLN A 28 22.73 -18.29 -41.88
C GLN A 28 22.58 -19.80 -42.00
N VAL A 29 21.40 -20.30 -42.25
CA VAL A 29 21.12 -21.72 -42.55
C VAL A 29 21.21 -21.92 -44.06
N THR A 30 22.24 -22.65 -44.49
CA THR A 30 22.57 -22.87 -45.93
C THR A 30 22.23 -24.27 -46.43
N SER A 31 21.88 -25.19 -45.53
CA SER A 31 21.45 -26.56 -45.83
C SER A 31 20.38 -27.03 -44.80
N ALA A 32 19.80 -28.19 -45.03
CA ALA A 32 18.84 -28.74 -44.07
C ALA A 32 19.52 -29.10 -42.75
N VAL A 33 18.90 -28.69 -41.60
CA VAL A 33 19.34 -28.94 -40.23
C VAL A 33 18.20 -29.60 -39.47
N SER A 34 18.46 -30.74 -38.80
CA SER A 34 17.53 -31.35 -37.84
C SER A 34 18.00 -31.08 -36.42
N ILE A 35 17.06 -30.63 -35.55
CA ILE A 35 17.28 -30.34 -34.15
C ILE A 35 16.64 -31.46 -33.35
N THR A 36 17.48 -32.34 -32.79
CA THR A 36 17.05 -33.55 -32.02
C THR A 36 17.39 -33.48 -30.54
N GLU A 37 18.06 -32.40 -30.08
CA GLU A 37 18.51 -32.17 -28.70
C GLU A 37 17.87 -30.91 -28.14
N ASP A 38 17.97 -30.75 -26.80
CA ASP A 38 17.56 -29.53 -26.09
C ASP A 38 18.50 -28.37 -26.44
N VAL A 39 18.13 -27.55 -27.44
CA VAL A 39 18.97 -26.48 -27.97
C VAL A 39 18.17 -25.22 -28.26
N ASP A 40 18.77 -24.08 -27.97
CA ASP A 40 18.41 -22.78 -28.55
C ASP A 40 19.20 -22.60 -29.83
N PHE A 41 18.57 -22.86 -30.97
CA PHE A 41 19.19 -22.69 -32.29
C PHE A 41 19.03 -21.25 -32.77
N ILE A 42 20.11 -20.50 -32.79
CA ILE A 42 20.12 -19.03 -33.00
C ILE A 42 20.65 -18.71 -34.39
N ILE A 43 19.85 -18.00 -35.20
CA ILE A 43 20.21 -17.54 -36.54
C ILE A 43 20.36 -16.01 -36.48
N THR A 44 21.50 -15.47 -36.93
CA THR A 44 21.84 -14.05 -36.70
C THR A 44 21.76 -13.16 -37.92
N ASP A 45 21.77 -13.71 -39.15
CA ASP A 45 21.70 -12.95 -40.39
C ASP A 45 20.31 -12.35 -40.67
N ALA A 46 20.27 -11.22 -41.32
CA ALA A 46 19.05 -10.58 -41.78
C ALA A 46 18.34 -11.42 -42.90
N THR A 47 19.08 -12.29 -43.56
CA THR A 47 18.56 -13.31 -44.50
C THR A 47 18.82 -14.69 -43.89
N PRO A 48 17.95 -15.15 -42.95
CA PRO A 48 18.25 -16.30 -42.09
C PRO A 48 18.42 -17.63 -42.84
N PHE A 49 17.83 -17.76 -44.06
CA PHE A 49 17.85 -18.97 -44.83
C PHE A 49 18.25 -18.69 -46.27
N THR A 50 19.09 -19.58 -46.87
CA THR A 50 19.22 -19.67 -48.30
C THR A 50 18.11 -20.52 -48.89
N SER A 51 18.00 -20.58 -50.22
CA SER A 51 16.98 -21.42 -50.90
C SER A 51 17.12 -22.94 -50.62
N ALA A 52 18.29 -23.39 -50.21
CA ALA A 52 18.58 -24.79 -49.81
C ALA A 52 18.57 -24.99 -48.29
N GLY A 53 18.47 -23.92 -47.51
CA GLY A 53 18.45 -23.96 -46.05
C GLY A 53 17.07 -24.29 -45.46
N SER A 54 17.04 -25.12 -44.46
CA SER A 54 15.81 -25.35 -43.64
C SER A 54 16.17 -25.84 -42.24
N VAL A 55 15.26 -25.67 -41.32
CA VAL A 55 15.40 -26.21 -39.95
C VAL A 55 14.17 -27.06 -39.64
N ASN A 56 14.39 -28.29 -39.20
CA ASN A 56 13.35 -29.19 -38.68
C ASN A 56 13.55 -29.39 -37.18
N ILE A 57 12.58 -28.97 -36.37
CA ILE A 57 12.57 -29.22 -34.91
C ILE A 57 11.91 -30.58 -34.68
N GLU A 58 12.72 -31.57 -34.31
CA GLU A 58 12.27 -32.93 -33.98
C GLU A 58 12.12 -33.12 -32.48
N ASN A 59 12.94 -32.41 -31.68
CA ASN A 59 12.72 -32.33 -30.22
C ASN A 59 11.68 -31.24 -29.89
N ILE A 60 10.43 -31.64 -29.81
CA ILE A 60 9.31 -30.74 -29.55
C ILE A 60 9.10 -30.40 -28.07
N GLU A 61 9.90 -30.94 -27.15
CA GLU A 61 9.74 -30.68 -25.73
C GLU A 61 10.42 -29.38 -25.32
N HIS A 62 11.68 -29.19 -25.72
CA HIS A 62 12.49 -28.08 -25.22
C HIS A 62 13.25 -27.29 -26.31
N ALA A 63 13.49 -27.87 -27.49
CA ALA A 63 14.23 -27.17 -28.54
C ALA A 63 13.46 -25.98 -29.11
N VAL A 64 14.15 -24.90 -29.43
CA VAL A 64 13.57 -23.69 -30.06
C VAL A 64 14.47 -23.17 -31.17
N VAL A 65 13.87 -22.44 -32.12
CA VAL A 65 14.59 -21.64 -33.12
C VAL A 65 14.45 -20.16 -32.80
N ILE A 66 15.56 -19.44 -32.75
CA ILE A 66 15.62 -18.00 -32.53
C ILE A 66 16.15 -17.32 -33.79
N ILE A 67 15.42 -16.37 -34.32
CA ILE A 67 15.82 -15.54 -35.47
C ILE A 67 16.07 -14.13 -34.92
N SER A 68 17.35 -13.75 -34.87
CA SER A 68 17.76 -12.47 -34.32
C SER A 68 17.30 -11.31 -35.20
N ARG A 69 16.81 -10.22 -34.56
CA ARG A 69 16.49 -8.93 -35.22
C ARG A 69 15.39 -8.97 -36.29
N ILE A 70 14.75 -10.11 -36.53
CA ILE A 70 13.60 -10.22 -37.44
C ILE A 70 12.36 -10.45 -36.58
N LYS A 71 11.44 -9.50 -36.58
CA LYS A 71 10.23 -9.51 -35.78
C LYS A 71 9.29 -10.69 -36.12
N PRO A 72 8.49 -11.18 -35.18
CA PRO A 72 7.57 -12.29 -35.37
C PRO A 72 6.69 -12.17 -36.63
N SER A 73 6.09 -11.01 -36.86
CA SER A 73 5.25 -10.80 -38.07
C SER A 73 6.00 -10.99 -39.39
N ALA A 74 7.25 -10.52 -39.44
CA ALA A 74 8.10 -10.69 -40.60
C ALA A 74 8.59 -12.14 -40.77
N VAL A 75 8.87 -12.84 -39.66
CA VAL A 75 9.17 -14.27 -39.67
C VAL A 75 7.98 -15.06 -40.21
N ILE A 76 6.80 -14.80 -39.69
CA ILE A 76 5.55 -15.47 -40.09
C ILE A 76 5.28 -15.24 -41.60
N LYS A 77 5.50 -14.02 -42.06
CA LYS A 77 5.24 -13.65 -43.48
C LYS A 77 6.24 -14.27 -44.44
N SER A 78 7.55 -14.33 -44.07
CA SER A 78 8.60 -14.55 -45.08
C SER A 78 9.44 -15.80 -44.83
N TRP A 79 9.52 -16.32 -43.62
CA TRP A 79 10.51 -17.33 -43.28
C TRP A 79 9.94 -18.66 -42.77
N MET A 80 8.65 -18.77 -42.46
CA MET A 80 8.04 -20.01 -41.95
C MET A 80 8.12 -21.18 -42.92
N ASN A 81 8.25 -20.91 -44.22
CA ASN A 81 8.40 -21.96 -45.25
C ASN A 81 9.72 -22.76 -45.14
N PHE A 82 10.69 -22.26 -44.40
CA PHE A 82 11.98 -22.88 -44.15
C PHE A 82 12.06 -23.61 -42.83
N ILE A 83 10.96 -23.62 -42.04
CA ILE A 83 10.90 -24.19 -40.71
C ILE A 83 9.88 -25.35 -40.70
N TYR A 84 10.29 -26.45 -40.10
CA TYR A 84 9.48 -27.67 -39.97
C TYR A 84 9.41 -28.11 -38.54
N ILE A 85 8.30 -28.73 -38.14
CA ILE A 85 8.07 -29.36 -36.85
C ILE A 85 7.75 -30.83 -37.09
N ASN A 86 8.62 -31.74 -36.66
CA ASN A 86 8.53 -33.18 -36.94
C ASN A 86 8.28 -33.49 -38.44
N GLY A 87 9.00 -32.80 -39.32
CA GLY A 87 8.90 -32.99 -40.77
C GLY A 87 7.70 -32.29 -41.43
N GLU A 88 6.77 -31.71 -40.69
CA GLU A 88 5.66 -30.94 -41.22
C GLU A 88 6.01 -29.45 -41.26
N LYS A 89 5.50 -28.71 -42.26
CA LYS A 89 5.71 -27.26 -42.31
C LYS A 89 5.21 -26.57 -41.04
N ALA A 90 6.01 -25.66 -40.53
CA ALA A 90 5.65 -24.86 -39.35
C ALA A 90 4.55 -23.86 -39.71
N VAL A 91 3.46 -23.87 -38.91
CA VAL A 91 2.31 -22.97 -39.08
C VAL A 91 2.00 -22.39 -37.72
N ASN A 92 2.20 -21.06 -37.61
CA ASN A 92 1.98 -20.36 -36.35
C ASN A 92 0.54 -20.53 -35.83
N GLY A 93 0.36 -20.90 -34.57
CA GLY A 93 -0.93 -21.21 -33.95
C GLY A 93 -1.49 -22.61 -34.27
N THR A 94 -0.79 -23.44 -35.06
CA THR A 94 -1.18 -24.81 -35.39
C THR A 94 -0.23 -25.86 -34.80
N ASN A 95 1.03 -25.88 -35.23
CA ASN A 95 2.05 -26.80 -34.75
C ASN A 95 3.27 -26.09 -34.15
N CYS A 96 3.26 -24.77 -34.17
CA CYS A 96 4.29 -23.93 -33.48
C CYS A 96 3.68 -22.62 -33.04
N GLN A 97 4.45 -21.86 -32.24
CA GLN A 97 4.16 -20.49 -31.88
C GLN A 97 5.38 -19.62 -32.13
N VAL A 98 5.15 -18.49 -32.80
CA VAL A 98 6.16 -17.48 -33.04
C VAL A 98 5.91 -16.31 -32.10
N LYS A 99 6.89 -16.01 -31.25
CA LYS A 99 6.78 -14.94 -30.25
C LYS A 99 7.96 -13.97 -30.37
N MET A 100 7.81 -12.79 -29.79
CA MET A 100 8.89 -11.85 -29.66
C MET A 100 9.99 -12.40 -28.72
N TYR A 101 11.23 -12.19 -29.11
CA TYR A 101 12.40 -12.53 -28.31
C TYR A 101 13.53 -11.55 -28.61
N ASN A 102 13.99 -10.82 -27.61
CA ASN A 102 14.96 -9.75 -27.75
C ASN A 102 14.46 -8.71 -28.79
N ARG A 103 15.20 -8.47 -29.86
CA ARG A 103 14.80 -7.64 -31.00
C ARG A 103 14.30 -8.47 -32.20
N GLY A 104 14.11 -9.76 -32.02
CA GLY A 104 13.74 -10.72 -33.05
C GLY A 104 12.59 -11.63 -32.63
N ALA A 105 12.63 -12.86 -33.10
CA ALA A 105 11.58 -13.84 -32.87
C ALA A 105 12.15 -15.16 -32.30
N ILE A 106 11.33 -15.84 -31.49
CA ILE A 106 11.53 -17.21 -31.05
C ILE A 106 10.38 -18.08 -31.57
N ILE A 107 10.69 -19.26 -32.05
CA ILE A 107 9.74 -20.25 -32.55
C ILE A 107 9.76 -21.43 -31.61
N PHE A 108 8.62 -21.64 -30.92
CA PHE A 108 8.37 -22.79 -30.07
C PHE A 108 7.62 -23.86 -30.86
N PRO A 109 8.00 -25.14 -30.77
CA PRO A 109 7.28 -26.23 -31.41
C PRO A 109 5.99 -26.61 -30.62
N TYR A 110 5.25 -25.65 -30.18
CA TYR A 110 4.01 -25.82 -29.43
C TYR A 110 2.83 -25.90 -30.40
N GLY A 111 2.24 -27.08 -30.55
CA GLY A 111 1.01 -27.26 -31.32
C GLY A 111 -0.21 -26.65 -30.63
N LYS A 112 -1.35 -26.59 -31.37
CA LYS A 112 -2.60 -26.01 -30.86
C LYS A 112 -3.16 -26.71 -29.62
N ASN A 113 -2.78 -27.95 -29.36
CA ASN A 113 -3.24 -28.77 -28.24
C ASN A 113 -2.31 -28.70 -27.01
N TYR A 114 -1.20 -27.96 -27.10
CA TYR A 114 -0.33 -27.84 -25.96
C TYR A 114 -1.00 -27.06 -24.82
N LYS A 115 -0.56 -27.30 -23.62
CA LYS A 115 -1.06 -26.62 -22.42
C LYS A 115 0.06 -25.78 -21.81
N PRO A 116 -0.05 -24.46 -21.84
CA PRO A 116 0.99 -23.57 -21.28
C PRO A 116 1.11 -23.67 -19.77
N LEU A 117 0.02 -24.00 -19.07
CA LEU A 117 -0.02 -24.16 -17.62
C LEU A 117 -0.79 -25.41 -17.25
N THR A 118 -0.19 -26.26 -16.42
CA THR A 118 -0.84 -27.41 -15.79
C THR A 118 -0.66 -27.30 -14.28
N CYS A 119 -1.76 -27.32 -13.53
CA CYS A 119 -1.75 -27.26 -12.06
C CYS A 119 -2.15 -28.63 -11.46
N PHE A 120 -1.61 -28.95 -10.28
CA PHE A 120 -1.78 -30.24 -9.63
C PHE A 120 -2.19 -30.07 -8.16
N SER A 121 -3.05 -30.99 -7.68
CA SER A 121 -3.55 -30.98 -6.29
C SER A 121 -2.55 -31.50 -5.26
N GLN A 122 -1.44 -32.10 -5.69
CA GLN A 122 -0.38 -32.62 -4.81
C GLN A 122 0.97 -32.03 -5.24
N LYS A 123 1.94 -32.09 -4.35
CA LYS A 123 3.34 -31.80 -4.67
C LYS A 123 3.90 -32.79 -5.67
N GLN A 124 5.06 -32.44 -6.28
CA GLN A 124 5.77 -33.28 -7.25
C GLN A 124 4.88 -33.66 -8.45
N PHE A 125 3.97 -32.76 -8.83
CA PHE A 125 3.12 -32.88 -10.03
C PHE A 125 2.23 -34.13 -10.02
N GLN A 126 1.69 -34.46 -8.85
CA GLN A 126 0.82 -35.62 -8.63
C GLN A 126 -0.62 -35.18 -8.29
N GLY A 127 -1.52 -36.15 -8.22
CA GLY A 127 -2.92 -35.95 -7.87
C GLY A 127 -3.77 -35.46 -9.03
N ASP A 128 -4.93 -34.89 -8.67
CA ASP A 128 -5.82 -34.29 -9.66
C ASP A 128 -5.13 -33.11 -10.37
N SER A 129 -5.32 -33.02 -11.67
CA SER A 129 -4.72 -31.97 -12.47
C SER A 129 -5.75 -31.26 -13.34
N SER A 130 -5.49 -30.00 -13.63
CA SER A 130 -6.22 -29.21 -14.61
C SER A 130 -5.25 -28.43 -15.47
N ASN A 131 -5.56 -28.37 -16.75
CA ASN A 131 -4.81 -27.62 -17.75
C ASN A 131 -5.76 -26.76 -18.62
N ASP A 132 -6.95 -26.46 -18.12
CA ASP A 132 -7.94 -25.62 -18.77
C ASP A 132 -7.72 -24.13 -18.50
N TYR A 133 -6.46 -23.75 -18.36
CA TYR A 133 -6.05 -22.37 -18.11
C TYR A 133 -5.85 -21.62 -19.43
N SER A 134 -6.59 -20.55 -19.61
CA SER A 134 -6.52 -19.70 -20.78
C SER A 134 -5.89 -18.34 -20.46
N GLU A 135 -5.22 -17.76 -21.44
CA GLU A 135 -4.75 -16.37 -21.39
C GLU A 135 -5.93 -15.40 -21.24
N GLY A 136 -5.62 -14.16 -20.82
CA GLY A 136 -6.58 -13.08 -20.67
C GLY A 136 -7.06 -12.88 -19.23
N SER A 137 -8.04 -12.01 -19.07
CA SER A 137 -8.53 -11.54 -17.78
C SER A 137 -10.04 -11.72 -17.66
N SER A 138 -10.54 -11.46 -16.45
CA SER A 138 -11.98 -11.29 -16.16
C SER A 138 -12.21 -9.82 -15.78
N GLY A 139 -12.69 -9.01 -16.75
CA GLY A 139 -12.88 -7.58 -16.54
C GLY A 139 -11.58 -6.83 -16.12
N GLY A 140 -10.43 -7.20 -16.70
CA GLY A 140 -9.13 -6.61 -16.40
C GLY A 140 -8.42 -7.22 -15.18
N PHE A 141 -9.05 -8.14 -14.45
CA PHE A 141 -8.52 -8.76 -13.25
C PHE A 141 -8.22 -10.25 -13.44
N MET A 142 -7.57 -10.85 -12.45
CA MET A 142 -7.29 -12.29 -12.41
C MET A 142 -8.58 -13.10 -12.40
N LYS A 143 -8.55 -14.27 -13.04
CA LYS A 143 -9.68 -15.20 -13.12
C LYS A 143 -9.80 -16.03 -11.86
N ASP A 144 -11.03 -16.24 -11.40
CA ASP A 144 -11.31 -17.06 -10.24
C ASP A 144 -11.24 -18.56 -10.55
N LEU A 145 -10.83 -19.32 -9.55
CA LEU A 145 -10.87 -20.77 -9.52
C LEU A 145 -12.10 -21.32 -8.77
N SER A 146 -13.04 -20.48 -8.37
CA SER A 146 -14.15 -20.84 -7.48
C SER A 146 -15.02 -22.01 -7.97
N THR A 147 -15.03 -22.26 -9.28
CA THR A 147 -15.74 -23.41 -9.89
C THR A 147 -14.81 -24.59 -10.20
N SER A 148 -13.51 -24.48 -9.94
CA SER A 148 -12.52 -25.52 -10.18
C SER A 148 -12.35 -26.42 -8.95
N THR A 149 -12.13 -27.70 -9.16
CA THR A 149 -11.73 -28.66 -8.12
C THR A 149 -10.35 -28.33 -7.52
N LEU A 150 -9.59 -27.47 -8.20
CA LEU A 150 -8.28 -26.99 -7.75
C LEU A 150 -8.35 -25.64 -6.98
N ASN A 151 -9.54 -25.08 -6.74
CA ASN A 151 -9.67 -23.92 -5.86
C ASN A 151 -9.18 -24.28 -4.45
N ASN A 152 -8.26 -23.48 -3.92
CA ASN A 152 -7.57 -23.76 -2.64
C ASN A 152 -6.93 -25.16 -2.57
N ASN A 153 -6.54 -25.71 -3.71
CA ASN A 153 -5.98 -27.06 -3.79
C ASN A 153 -4.76 -27.20 -4.70
N ILE A 154 -4.30 -26.13 -5.35
CA ILE A 154 -3.06 -26.19 -6.15
C ILE A 154 -1.86 -26.29 -5.23
N ARG A 155 -1.02 -27.31 -5.41
CA ARG A 155 0.21 -27.55 -4.64
C ARG A 155 1.48 -27.54 -5.49
N SER A 156 1.35 -27.85 -6.78
CA SER A 156 2.43 -27.75 -7.76
C SER A 156 1.88 -27.38 -9.13
N PHE A 157 2.76 -26.90 -10.00
CA PHE A 157 2.39 -26.57 -11.38
C PHE A 157 3.57 -26.72 -12.33
N LYS A 158 3.24 -26.89 -13.63
CA LYS A 158 4.17 -26.82 -14.75
C LYS A 158 3.78 -25.65 -15.64
N LEU A 159 4.74 -24.81 -15.99
CA LEU A 159 4.57 -23.65 -16.86
C LEU A 159 5.55 -23.73 -18.02
N LYS A 160 5.06 -23.67 -19.24
CA LYS A 160 5.87 -23.72 -20.45
C LYS A 160 6.69 -22.44 -20.64
N ARG A 161 7.91 -22.59 -21.17
CA ARG A 161 8.78 -21.47 -21.58
C ARG A 161 8.02 -20.49 -22.48
N GLY A 162 8.24 -19.21 -22.25
CA GLY A 162 7.54 -18.14 -22.98
C GLY A 162 6.18 -17.77 -22.39
N TYR A 163 5.92 -18.17 -21.16
CA TYR A 163 4.71 -17.79 -20.40
C TYR A 163 5.05 -17.29 -19.00
N MET A 164 4.16 -16.47 -18.46
CA MET A 164 4.10 -16.02 -17.08
C MET A 164 2.76 -16.37 -16.49
N VAL A 165 2.74 -16.85 -15.26
CA VAL A 165 1.51 -16.99 -14.47
C VAL A 165 1.63 -16.21 -13.17
N THR A 166 0.58 -15.48 -12.83
CA THR A 166 0.41 -14.88 -11.52
C THR A 166 -0.67 -15.65 -10.79
N PHE A 167 -0.34 -16.15 -9.61
CA PHE A 167 -1.29 -16.73 -8.67
C PHE A 167 -1.58 -15.79 -7.52
N ALA A 168 -2.83 -15.75 -7.07
CA ALA A 168 -3.22 -15.04 -5.86
C ALA A 168 -4.06 -15.94 -4.94
N LEU A 169 -3.96 -15.69 -3.65
CA LEU A 169 -4.65 -16.48 -2.63
C LEU A 169 -6.13 -16.13 -2.55
N GLY A 170 -6.49 -14.85 -2.78
CA GLY A 170 -7.87 -14.42 -2.81
C GLY A 170 -8.50 -14.50 -4.21
N ARG A 171 -9.83 -14.47 -4.24
CA ARG A 171 -10.60 -14.40 -5.50
C ARG A 171 -10.30 -13.11 -6.23
N SER A 172 -10.40 -13.15 -7.56
CA SER A 172 -10.19 -11.97 -8.43
C SER A 172 -8.90 -11.22 -8.15
N GLY A 173 -7.84 -11.93 -7.76
CA GLY A 173 -6.51 -11.40 -7.50
C GLY A 173 -6.29 -10.70 -6.15
N TRP A 174 -7.23 -10.81 -5.21
CA TRP A 174 -7.07 -10.23 -3.88
C TRP A 174 -5.99 -10.94 -3.04
N GLY A 175 -5.40 -10.18 -2.12
CA GLY A 175 -4.46 -10.69 -1.14
C GLY A 175 -3.06 -10.94 -1.70
N TYR A 176 -2.32 -11.84 -1.05
CA TYR A 176 -0.97 -12.20 -1.46
C TYR A 176 -0.96 -12.79 -2.86
N SER A 177 -0.08 -12.29 -3.70
CA SER A 177 0.08 -12.81 -5.07
C SER A 177 1.55 -12.87 -5.45
N ARG A 178 1.89 -13.77 -6.39
CA ARG A 178 3.25 -13.93 -6.91
C ARG A 178 3.25 -14.27 -8.38
N CYS A 179 4.17 -13.65 -9.13
CA CYS A 179 4.44 -13.97 -10.54
C CYS A 179 5.48 -15.10 -10.62
N PHE A 180 5.25 -16.03 -11.56
CA PHE A 180 6.20 -17.07 -11.96
C PHE A 180 6.42 -16.96 -13.46
N ILE A 181 7.67 -16.90 -13.89
CA ILE A 181 8.05 -16.58 -15.28
C ILE A 181 8.94 -17.69 -15.83
N ALA A 182 8.47 -18.37 -16.84
CA ALA A 182 9.23 -19.37 -17.59
C ALA A 182 9.96 -18.69 -18.76
N ASP A 183 11.12 -18.08 -18.47
CA ASP A 183 11.85 -17.23 -19.40
C ASP A 183 12.73 -18.03 -20.35
N GLN A 184 13.70 -18.78 -19.84
CA GLN A 184 14.67 -19.54 -20.64
C GLN A 184 14.41 -21.03 -20.68
N GLU A 185 13.56 -21.52 -19.81
CA GLU A 185 13.22 -22.93 -19.61
C GLU A 185 11.79 -23.09 -19.11
N ASP A 186 11.25 -24.30 -19.20
CA ASP A 186 9.99 -24.65 -18.54
C ASP A 186 10.16 -24.60 -17.02
N LEU A 187 9.12 -24.16 -16.30
CA LEU A 187 9.12 -24.19 -14.84
C LEU A 187 8.29 -25.36 -14.32
N GLU A 188 8.89 -26.12 -13.41
CA GLU A 188 8.25 -27.16 -12.62
C GLU A 188 8.40 -26.79 -11.14
N ILE A 189 7.32 -26.33 -10.50
CA ILE A 189 7.37 -25.71 -9.19
C ILE A 189 6.41 -26.39 -8.21
N ASP A 190 6.91 -26.84 -7.09
CA ASP A 190 6.12 -27.05 -5.88
C ASP A 190 5.87 -25.70 -5.24
N LEU A 191 4.59 -25.32 -5.05
CA LEU A 191 4.25 -24.02 -4.46
C LEU A 191 4.81 -23.91 -3.04
N PRO A 192 5.32 -22.71 -2.67
CA PRO A 192 5.78 -22.45 -1.31
C PRO A 192 4.64 -22.62 -0.29
N ALA A 193 4.98 -22.89 0.95
CA ALA A 193 4.04 -23.26 2.00
C ALA A 193 2.87 -22.28 2.16
N ASN A 194 3.15 -20.97 2.05
CA ASN A 194 2.14 -19.92 2.15
C ASN A 194 1.16 -19.87 0.97
N MET A 195 1.46 -20.55 -0.14
CA MET A 195 0.59 -20.61 -1.34
C MET A 195 0.01 -22.01 -1.58
N SER A 196 0.71 -23.06 -1.13
CA SER A 196 0.37 -24.46 -1.38
C SER A 196 -1.00 -24.82 -0.82
N GLY A 197 -1.94 -25.16 -1.69
CA GLY A 197 -3.31 -25.48 -1.33
C GLY A 197 -4.18 -24.26 -0.97
N ARG A 198 -3.80 -23.05 -1.44
CA ARG A 198 -4.46 -21.78 -1.04
C ARG A 198 -4.74 -20.84 -2.20
N VAL A 199 -4.40 -21.19 -3.40
CA VAL A 199 -4.60 -20.36 -4.59
C VAL A 199 -6.06 -20.35 -4.99
N SER A 200 -6.68 -19.17 -5.09
CA SER A 200 -8.09 -18.98 -5.49
C SER A 200 -8.26 -18.23 -6.81
N SER A 201 -7.22 -17.62 -7.32
CA SER A 201 -7.27 -16.98 -8.64
C SER A 201 -5.93 -17.00 -9.34
N TYR A 202 -5.97 -16.84 -10.65
CA TYR A 202 -4.79 -16.86 -11.50
C TYR A 202 -4.96 -15.93 -12.69
N ARG A 203 -3.82 -15.57 -13.31
CA ARG A 203 -3.79 -15.01 -14.66
C ARG A 203 -2.58 -15.52 -15.41
N LEU A 204 -2.82 -16.04 -16.61
CA LEU A 204 -1.80 -16.54 -17.53
C LEU A 204 -1.56 -15.48 -18.62
N PHE A 205 -0.29 -15.21 -18.87
CA PHE A 205 0.16 -14.27 -19.90
C PHE A 205 1.15 -14.95 -20.85
N LYS A 206 1.22 -14.47 -22.08
CA LYS A 206 2.43 -14.61 -22.88
C LYS A 206 3.53 -13.79 -22.23
N TRP A 207 4.69 -14.39 -22.09
CA TRP A 207 5.87 -13.66 -21.61
C TRP A 207 6.52 -12.91 -22.77
N PHE A 208 6.73 -11.60 -22.57
CA PHE A 208 7.38 -10.74 -23.53
C PHE A 208 8.86 -10.62 -23.18
N ASN A 209 9.68 -11.46 -23.78
CA ASN A 209 11.13 -11.48 -23.56
C ASN A 209 11.81 -10.37 -24.39
N ALA A 210 11.55 -9.11 -24.02
CA ALA A 210 12.04 -7.94 -24.72
C ALA A 210 13.51 -7.64 -24.39
N HIS A 211 14.17 -6.95 -25.30
CA HIS A 211 15.47 -6.32 -25.03
C HIS A 211 15.32 -5.13 -24.07
N LYS A 212 16.43 -4.63 -23.50
CA LYS A 212 16.39 -3.59 -22.46
C LYS A 212 15.86 -2.24 -22.96
N ALA A 213 16.26 -1.81 -24.15
CA ALA A 213 16.00 -0.46 -24.65
C ALA A 213 14.62 -0.33 -25.29
N GLY A 214 13.76 0.47 -24.72
CA GLY A 214 12.43 0.83 -25.21
C GLY A 214 12.30 2.32 -25.48
N LEU A 215 11.08 2.76 -25.76
CA LEU A 215 10.75 4.17 -25.92
C LEU A 215 9.63 4.60 -24.98
N ALA A 216 9.78 5.78 -24.41
CA ALA A 216 8.71 6.60 -23.87
C ALA A 216 8.28 7.56 -24.99
N SER A 217 7.13 7.33 -25.60
CA SER A 217 6.69 8.07 -26.78
C SER A 217 5.31 8.67 -26.54
N ASN A 218 5.21 9.96 -26.67
CA ASN A 218 3.93 10.66 -26.72
C ASN A 218 3.47 10.77 -28.17
N GLY A 219 2.82 9.71 -28.69
CA GLY A 219 2.15 9.71 -29.98
C GLY A 219 2.99 9.42 -31.23
N ASP A 220 4.31 9.29 -31.17
CA ASP A 220 5.16 8.94 -32.33
C ASP A 220 5.59 7.47 -32.30
N TYR A 221 4.65 6.61 -32.60
CA TYR A 221 4.88 5.17 -32.64
C TYR A 221 5.76 4.70 -33.83
N ASN A 222 5.95 5.52 -34.86
CA ASN A 222 6.85 5.21 -35.96
C ASN A 222 8.30 5.13 -35.50
N ALA A 223 8.66 5.86 -34.45
CA ALA A 223 9.96 5.77 -33.82
C ALA A 223 10.26 4.34 -33.34
N ASN A 224 9.28 3.63 -32.75
CA ASN A 224 9.46 2.24 -32.30
C ASN A 224 9.83 1.29 -33.43
N ALA A 225 9.13 1.42 -34.57
CA ALA A 225 9.47 0.63 -35.75
C ALA A 225 10.86 0.97 -36.29
N ALA A 226 11.20 2.26 -36.39
CA ALA A 226 12.46 2.74 -36.88
C ALA A 226 13.68 2.30 -36.07
N VAL A 227 13.55 2.27 -34.72
CA VAL A 227 14.62 1.81 -33.82
C VAL A 227 14.56 0.30 -33.52
N ASN A 228 13.66 -0.44 -34.17
CA ASN A 228 13.44 -1.87 -33.91
C ASN A 228 13.18 -2.20 -32.45
N SER A 229 12.38 -1.36 -31.76
CA SER A 229 12.00 -1.59 -30.37
C SER A 229 11.08 -2.81 -30.23
N SER A 230 11.17 -3.52 -29.10
CA SER A 230 10.26 -4.62 -28.76
C SER A 230 9.28 -4.23 -27.64
N TRP A 231 9.42 -3.04 -27.06
CA TRP A 231 8.51 -2.52 -26.08
C TRP A 231 8.51 -0.99 -26.04
N CYS A 232 7.41 -0.43 -25.64
CA CYS A 232 7.23 1.00 -25.40
C CYS A 232 6.11 1.23 -24.39
N TYR A 233 5.98 2.46 -23.95
CA TYR A 233 4.79 2.96 -23.25
C TYR A 233 4.55 4.43 -23.61
N ASP A 234 3.41 4.93 -23.26
CA ASP A 234 3.04 6.34 -23.32
C ASP A 234 2.04 6.70 -22.21
N TRP A 235 1.48 7.89 -22.27
CA TRP A 235 0.47 8.37 -21.31
C TRP A 235 -0.96 8.21 -21.83
N ALA A 236 -1.17 7.41 -22.85
CA ALA A 236 -2.50 7.14 -23.39
C ALA A 236 -3.25 6.10 -22.55
N GLN A 237 -4.57 6.14 -22.62
CA GLN A 237 -5.44 5.19 -21.91
C GLN A 237 -5.42 3.79 -22.52
N GLY A 238 -5.21 3.66 -23.82
CA GLY A 238 -5.23 2.41 -24.55
C GLY A 238 -4.01 2.25 -25.46
N ASN A 239 -3.85 1.07 -26.03
CA ASN A 239 -2.78 0.83 -27.00
C ASN A 239 -3.11 1.53 -28.33
N GLU A 240 -2.55 2.70 -28.51
CA GLU A 240 -2.70 3.51 -29.73
C GLU A 240 -1.59 3.21 -30.76
N SER A 241 -0.55 2.43 -30.38
CA SER A 241 0.59 2.19 -31.24
C SER A 241 0.25 1.38 -32.48
N ASN A 242 -0.69 0.44 -32.36
CA ASN A 242 -1.05 -0.54 -33.40
C ASN A 242 0.16 -1.22 -34.06
N LEU A 243 1.32 -1.17 -33.41
CA LEU A 243 2.54 -1.78 -33.91
C LEU A 243 2.53 -3.28 -33.59
N PRO A 244 2.60 -4.14 -34.61
CA PRO A 244 2.80 -5.56 -34.36
C PRO A 244 4.16 -5.79 -33.71
N ASP A 245 4.25 -6.82 -32.89
CA ASP A 245 5.51 -7.26 -32.28
C ASP A 245 6.18 -6.22 -31.33
N VAL A 246 5.41 -5.33 -30.75
CA VAL A 246 5.85 -4.39 -29.73
C VAL A 246 4.95 -4.55 -28.51
N GLU A 247 5.54 -4.82 -27.34
CA GLU A 247 4.80 -4.76 -26.09
C GLU A 247 4.51 -3.30 -25.76
N TRP A 248 3.26 -2.90 -25.86
CA TRP A 248 2.80 -1.62 -25.33
C TRP A 248 2.42 -1.81 -23.86
N VAL A 249 3.22 -1.21 -22.95
CA VAL A 249 3.05 -1.34 -21.51
C VAL A 249 2.03 -0.31 -21.03
N PRO A 250 0.87 -0.71 -20.50
CA PRO A 250 -0.12 0.22 -19.96
C PRO A 250 0.45 0.98 -18.76
N ASN A 251 0.03 2.22 -18.62
CA ASN A 251 0.47 3.14 -17.58
C ASN A 251 -0.75 3.62 -16.77
N HIS A 252 -0.81 3.22 -15.49
CA HIS A 252 -1.74 3.76 -14.52
C HIS A 252 -1.14 5.03 -13.94
N ILE A 253 -1.56 6.19 -14.40
CA ILE A 253 -0.82 7.44 -14.27
C ILE A 253 -1.03 8.10 -12.90
N TYR A 254 -2.29 8.17 -12.41
CA TYR A 254 -2.60 8.79 -11.13
C TYR A 254 -3.97 8.33 -10.59
N GLU A 255 -4.16 8.36 -9.29
CA GLU A 255 -5.38 7.98 -8.56
C GLU A 255 -6.08 6.75 -9.12
N ASP A 256 -7.10 6.93 -9.94
CA ASP A 256 -7.87 5.87 -10.61
C ASP A 256 -7.87 6.04 -12.15
N TRP A 257 -6.87 6.71 -12.70
CA TRP A 257 -6.82 6.98 -14.14
C TRP A 257 -5.47 6.62 -14.81
N PRO A 258 -5.51 5.85 -15.93
CA PRO A 258 -6.61 4.95 -16.30
C PRO A 258 -6.89 3.94 -15.21
N SER A 259 -8.15 3.50 -15.05
CA SER A 259 -8.47 2.59 -13.95
C SER A 259 -7.65 1.29 -14.01
N PRO A 260 -7.34 0.64 -12.88
CA PRO A 260 -6.64 -0.65 -12.88
C PRO A 260 -7.29 -1.70 -13.79
N ALA A 261 -8.61 -1.73 -13.86
CA ALA A 261 -9.35 -2.62 -14.77
C ALA A 261 -9.09 -2.30 -16.24
N THR A 262 -9.04 -1.03 -16.61
CA THR A 262 -8.71 -0.58 -17.98
C THR A 262 -7.30 -1.02 -18.35
N CYS A 263 -6.31 -0.71 -17.52
CA CYS A 263 -4.92 -1.14 -17.72
C CYS A 263 -4.82 -2.67 -17.78
N GLY A 264 -5.48 -3.36 -16.85
CA GLY A 264 -5.52 -4.81 -16.80
C GLY A 264 -6.22 -5.47 -18.00
N SER A 265 -7.05 -4.75 -18.72
CA SER A 265 -7.73 -5.26 -19.94
C SER A 265 -6.86 -5.19 -21.19
N VAL A 266 -5.71 -4.53 -21.12
CA VAL A 266 -4.77 -4.47 -22.24
C VAL A 266 -4.29 -5.87 -22.61
N THR A 267 -4.40 -6.21 -23.89
CA THR A 267 -3.86 -7.44 -24.45
C THR A 267 -2.49 -7.18 -25.04
N GLY A 268 -1.60 -8.17 -24.99
CA GLY A 268 -0.26 -8.02 -25.55
C GLY A 268 0.76 -7.35 -24.63
N SER A 269 0.45 -7.21 -23.34
CA SER A 269 1.42 -6.86 -22.30
C SER A 269 1.25 -7.76 -21.08
N CYS A 270 2.34 -8.02 -20.38
CA CYS A 270 2.36 -8.67 -19.07
C CYS A 270 2.93 -7.75 -17.98
N HIS A 271 3.27 -6.53 -18.30
CA HIS A 271 3.81 -5.50 -17.41
C HIS A 271 2.85 -4.30 -17.31
N MET A 272 2.98 -3.55 -16.23
CA MET A 272 2.24 -2.31 -16.01
C MET A 272 3.12 -1.30 -15.29
N LYS A 273 3.18 -0.08 -15.83
CA LYS A 273 3.70 1.09 -15.11
C LYS A 273 2.63 1.63 -14.17
N THR A 274 3.07 2.27 -13.09
CA THR A 274 2.15 2.86 -12.11
C THR A 274 2.61 4.26 -11.69
N ASN A 275 1.67 5.13 -11.41
CA ASN A 275 1.77 6.44 -10.80
C ASN A 275 2.97 7.28 -11.29
N ASN A 276 2.70 8.21 -12.19
CA ASN A 276 3.72 9.09 -12.75
C ASN A 276 4.14 10.15 -11.71
N GLU A 277 5.39 10.13 -11.33
CA GLU A 277 6.04 11.10 -10.42
C GLU A 277 5.19 11.61 -9.24
N PRO A 278 4.51 10.77 -8.47
CA PRO A 278 3.52 11.23 -7.48
C PRO A 278 4.15 12.10 -6.38
N GLY A 279 5.44 11.93 -6.08
CA GLY A 279 6.19 12.76 -5.13
C GLY A 279 6.72 14.09 -5.71
N ASN A 280 6.48 14.38 -6.98
CA ASN A 280 6.91 15.59 -7.64
C ASN A 280 5.83 16.68 -7.51
N SER A 281 6.10 17.72 -6.71
CA SER A 281 5.15 18.83 -6.52
C SER A 281 5.00 19.73 -7.77
N ALA A 282 5.86 19.57 -8.76
CA ALA A 282 5.80 20.29 -10.03
C ALA A 282 5.09 19.49 -11.14
N ASP A 283 4.74 18.22 -10.90
CA ASP A 283 3.92 17.42 -11.82
C ASP A 283 2.46 17.88 -11.79
N ASP A 284 1.71 17.54 -12.82
CA ASP A 284 0.29 17.91 -12.94
C ASP A 284 -0.58 17.22 -11.87
N HIS A 285 -0.16 16.05 -11.39
CA HIS A 285 -0.93 15.20 -10.46
C HIS A 285 -0.09 14.68 -9.28
N PRO A 286 0.46 15.56 -8.43
CA PRO A 286 1.19 15.11 -7.25
C PRO A 286 0.27 14.37 -6.29
N GLN A 287 0.70 13.19 -5.83
CA GLN A 287 -0.05 12.32 -4.93
C GLN A 287 0.79 12.03 -3.70
N SER A 288 0.13 11.79 -2.59
CA SER A 288 0.83 11.25 -1.43
C SER A 288 0.97 9.74 -1.52
N VAL A 289 1.87 9.17 -0.73
CA VAL A 289 2.07 7.72 -0.62
C VAL A 289 0.77 7.00 -0.32
N ASP A 290 -0.07 7.54 0.57
CA ASP A 290 -1.33 6.87 0.93
C ASP A 290 -2.32 6.82 -0.22
N VAL A 291 -2.38 7.86 -1.06
CA VAL A 291 -3.23 7.87 -2.26
C VAL A 291 -2.75 6.80 -3.25
N VAL A 292 -1.45 6.67 -3.45
CA VAL A 292 -0.88 5.60 -4.29
C VAL A 292 -1.23 4.22 -3.73
N LEU A 293 -1.14 4.04 -2.41
CA LEU A 293 -1.42 2.78 -1.74
C LEU A 293 -2.91 2.40 -1.75
N ASP A 294 -3.82 3.37 -1.73
CA ASP A 294 -5.27 3.12 -1.68
C ASP A 294 -5.74 2.27 -2.88
N ASN A 295 -5.13 2.44 -4.03
CA ASN A 295 -5.48 1.70 -5.24
C ASN A 295 -4.55 0.51 -5.53
N TRP A 296 -3.48 0.32 -4.76
CA TRP A 296 -2.44 -0.65 -5.07
C TRP A 296 -2.92 -2.10 -5.13
N GLN A 297 -3.84 -2.49 -4.25
CA GLN A 297 -4.42 -3.84 -4.34
C GLN A 297 -5.20 -4.07 -5.63
N ASN A 298 -5.89 -3.05 -6.16
CA ASN A 298 -6.56 -3.15 -7.44
C ASN A 298 -5.56 -3.32 -8.60
N LEU A 299 -4.39 -2.68 -8.52
CA LEU A 299 -3.30 -2.90 -9.46
C LEU A 299 -2.77 -4.34 -9.36
N MET A 300 -2.53 -4.85 -8.14
CA MET A 300 -2.12 -6.25 -7.93
C MET A 300 -3.11 -7.25 -8.52
N ARG A 301 -4.41 -6.98 -8.42
CA ARG A 301 -5.48 -7.83 -8.95
C ARG A 301 -5.44 -8.02 -10.46
N THR A 302 -4.80 -7.11 -11.20
CA THR A 302 -4.61 -7.28 -12.64
C THR A 302 -3.76 -8.50 -12.98
N GLY A 303 -2.92 -8.97 -12.04
CA GLY A 303 -1.98 -10.05 -12.22
C GLY A 303 -0.75 -9.68 -13.07
N MET A 304 -0.69 -8.48 -13.64
CA MET A 304 0.47 -8.01 -14.42
C MET A 304 1.68 -7.78 -13.51
N ARG A 305 2.89 -7.87 -14.04
CA ARG A 305 4.10 -7.41 -13.32
C ARG A 305 4.03 -5.91 -13.11
N LEU A 306 4.12 -5.49 -11.88
CA LEU A 306 3.93 -4.09 -11.49
C LEU A 306 5.27 -3.40 -11.30
N CYS A 307 5.45 -2.27 -11.97
CA CYS A 307 6.44 -1.29 -11.58
C CYS A 307 6.02 -0.64 -10.24
N SER A 308 6.98 -0.11 -9.48
CA SER A 308 6.69 0.87 -8.43
C SER A 308 6.10 2.14 -9.06
N GLU A 309 5.70 3.09 -8.24
CA GLU A 309 5.56 4.46 -8.72
C GLU A 309 6.82 4.88 -9.48
N SER A 310 6.65 5.65 -10.56
CA SER A 310 7.77 6.20 -11.32
C SER A 310 8.29 7.44 -10.60
N SER A 311 9.46 7.35 -9.97
CA SER A 311 9.99 8.43 -9.15
C SER A 311 11.18 9.12 -9.77
N HIS A 312 11.26 10.44 -9.62
CA HIS A 312 12.42 11.24 -9.99
C HIS A 312 13.34 11.52 -8.79
N ASP A 313 14.51 12.09 -9.02
CA ASP A 313 15.56 12.31 -8.00
C ASP A 313 15.15 13.24 -6.85
N GLY A 314 14.19 14.13 -7.05
CA GLY A 314 13.63 15.00 -6.01
C GLY A 314 12.67 14.29 -5.05
N SER A 315 12.24 13.06 -5.33
CA SER A 315 11.18 12.35 -4.59
C SER A 315 11.62 10.98 -4.01
N TRP A 316 12.92 10.76 -3.81
CA TRP A 316 13.41 9.48 -3.24
C TRP A 316 12.85 9.14 -1.86
N ASN A 317 12.48 10.12 -1.05
CA ASN A 317 11.85 9.87 0.25
C ASN A 317 10.40 9.38 0.09
N HIS A 318 9.69 9.86 -0.92
CA HIS A 318 8.36 9.39 -1.26
C HIS A 318 8.41 7.93 -1.72
N LEU A 319 9.31 7.61 -2.65
CA LEU A 319 9.55 6.25 -3.11
C LEU A 319 9.94 5.30 -1.96
N GLN A 320 10.80 5.75 -1.03
CA GLN A 320 11.18 4.94 0.13
C GLN A 320 9.97 4.62 0.99
N ALA A 321 9.16 5.63 1.34
CA ALA A 321 7.96 5.44 2.14
C ALA A 321 6.92 4.54 1.46
N PHE A 322 6.81 4.63 0.12
CA PHE A 322 5.98 3.74 -0.67
C PHE A 322 6.50 2.28 -0.59
N ILE A 323 7.78 2.05 -0.86
CA ILE A 323 8.37 0.70 -0.85
C ILE A 323 8.30 0.06 0.54
N ASP A 324 8.61 0.83 1.59
CA ASP A 324 8.50 0.36 2.97
C ASP A 324 7.07 -0.05 3.30
N SER A 325 6.10 0.73 2.85
CA SER A 325 4.67 0.44 3.03
C SER A 325 4.20 -0.80 2.27
N ILE A 326 4.70 -1.02 1.06
CA ILE A 326 4.44 -2.22 0.24
C ILE A 326 5.01 -3.47 0.94
N ASP A 327 6.28 -3.40 1.35
CA ASP A 327 6.96 -4.53 1.97
C ASP A 327 6.38 -4.88 3.35
N ALA A 328 5.99 -3.87 4.14
CA ALA A 328 5.31 -4.05 5.43
C ALA A 328 3.92 -4.70 5.29
N ARG A 329 3.26 -4.54 4.15
CA ARG A 329 1.95 -5.15 3.87
C ARG A 329 2.05 -6.50 3.16
N GLY A 330 3.25 -6.92 2.76
CA GLY A 330 3.44 -8.11 1.92
C GLY A 330 2.79 -7.98 0.54
N TRP A 331 2.62 -6.77 0.05
CA TRP A 331 2.04 -6.49 -1.25
C TRP A 331 3.05 -6.68 -2.36
N ARG A 332 2.57 -7.09 -3.54
CA ARG A 332 3.42 -7.31 -4.70
C ARG A 332 3.72 -5.99 -5.41
N CYS A 333 5.00 -5.72 -5.57
CA CYS A 333 5.59 -4.72 -6.45
C CYS A 333 6.84 -5.36 -7.02
N ASP A 334 6.85 -5.64 -8.30
CA ASP A 334 7.83 -6.54 -8.91
C ASP A 334 9.10 -5.80 -9.36
N LEU A 335 8.97 -4.54 -9.71
CA LEU A 335 9.97 -3.71 -10.36
C LEU A 335 10.10 -2.36 -9.66
N LEU A 336 11.30 -1.80 -9.68
CA LEU A 336 11.56 -0.43 -9.27
C LEU A 336 11.57 0.46 -10.51
N ASP A 337 10.76 1.51 -10.56
CA ASP A 337 10.66 2.42 -11.69
C ASP A 337 11.21 3.81 -11.35
N LEU A 338 12.15 4.30 -12.17
CA LEU A 338 12.86 5.54 -11.93
C LEU A 338 12.81 6.44 -13.19
N HIS A 339 12.71 7.74 -12.96
CA HIS A 339 12.96 8.77 -13.97
C HIS A 339 14.32 9.41 -13.71
N CYS A 340 15.24 9.30 -14.67
CA CYS A 340 16.64 9.64 -14.45
C CYS A 340 17.16 10.56 -15.57
N TYR A 341 17.06 11.86 -15.38
CA TYR A 341 17.58 12.87 -16.33
C TYR A 341 19.00 13.26 -15.99
N TRP A 342 19.89 12.30 -15.73
CA TRP A 342 21.22 12.52 -15.21
C TRP A 342 22.29 12.56 -16.31
N GLY A 343 23.48 13.09 -15.98
CA GLY A 343 24.69 12.86 -16.76
C GLY A 343 25.28 11.48 -16.48
N ALA A 344 26.12 10.97 -17.41
CA ALA A 344 26.67 9.62 -17.34
C ALA A 344 27.30 9.24 -15.97
N PRO A 345 28.04 10.13 -15.27
CA PRO A 345 28.64 9.76 -13.98
C PRO A 345 27.61 9.39 -12.90
N SER A 346 26.39 9.89 -12.99
CA SER A 346 25.34 9.63 -11.99
C SER A 346 24.64 8.28 -12.17
N PHE A 347 24.87 7.58 -13.28
CA PHE A 347 24.28 6.26 -13.55
C PHE A 347 25.11 5.08 -12.99
N ASN A 348 26.05 5.31 -12.10
CA ASN A 348 27.04 4.30 -11.74
C ASN A 348 26.65 3.34 -10.61
N ASP A 349 25.59 3.59 -9.85
CA ASP A 349 25.30 2.82 -8.62
C ASP A 349 23.91 2.20 -8.56
N PHE A 350 23.55 1.43 -9.57
CA PHE A 350 22.28 0.68 -9.55
C PHE A 350 22.23 -0.42 -8.48
N SER A 351 23.38 -0.87 -7.97
CA SER A 351 23.38 -1.83 -6.86
C SER A 351 22.87 -1.22 -5.56
N SER A 352 23.17 0.05 -5.28
CA SER A 352 22.64 0.78 -4.14
C SER A 352 21.13 0.94 -4.25
N TYR A 353 20.62 1.37 -5.38
CA TYR A 353 19.16 1.48 -5.60
C TYR A 353 18.47 0.13 -5.44
N TYR A 354 19.00 -0.92 -6.07
CA TYR A 354 18.47 -2.28 -5.93
C TYR A 354 18.39 -2.71 -4.46
N ASN A 355 19.47 -2.54 -3.70
CA ASN A 355 19.52 -2.94 -2.30
C ASN A 355 18.64 -2.06 -1.40
N ARG A 356 18.69 -0.73 -1.60
CA ARG A 356 17.92 0.23 -0.82
C ARG A 356 16.41 0.00 -0.94
N TYR A 357 15.92 -0.30 -2.13
CA TYR A 357 14.49 -0.46 -2.39
C TYR A 357 14.06 -1.94 -2.42
N GLY A 358 14.64 -2.75 -1.55
CA GLY A 358 14.17 -4.09 -1.23
C GLY A 358 14.42 -5.16 -2.28
N GLY A 359 15.42 -4.97 -3.15
CA GLY A 359 15.87 -5.99 -4.09
C GLY A 359 14.91 -6.18 -5.28
N ARG A 360 14.59 -5.09 -6.00
CA ARG A 360 13.76 -5.10 -7.20
C ARG A 360 14.57 -4.76 -8.44
N PRO A 361 14.43 -5.49 -9.57
CA PRO A 361 15.01 -5.08 -10.84
C PRO A 361 14.54 -3.67 -11.21
N ILE A 362 15.41 -2.92 -11.87
CA ILE A 362 15.20 -1.49 -12.13
C ILE A 362 14.71 -1.30 -13.56
N TRP A 363 13.62 -0.57 -13.70
CA TRP A 363 13.23 0.10 -14.93
C TRP A 363 13.59 1.57 -14.82
N ILE A 364 14.16 2.14 -15.90
CA ILE A 364 14.32 3.57 -16.08
C ILE A 364 13.36 3.96 -17.17
N SER A 365 12.11 4.19 -16.77
CA SER A 365 11.04 4.34 -17.75
C SER A 365 11.05 5.68 -18.44
N GLU A 366 11.76 6.66 -17.89
CA GLU A 366 11.87 7.97 -18.50
C GLU A 366 13.26 8.56 -18.29
N TRP A 367 13.93 8.84 -19.40
CA TRP A 367 15.23 9.48 -19.39
C TRP A 367 15.57 10.07 -20.76
N VAL A 368 16.31 11.16 -20.76
CA VAL A 368 16.93 11.76 -21.94
C VAL A 368 18.16 12.54 -21.50
N TRP A 369 19.26 12.42 -22.24
CA TRP A 369 20.41 13.29 -22.04
C TRP A 369 20.10 14.64 -22.68
N GLY A 370 20.37 15.74 -21.97
CA GLY A 370 20.16 17.08 -22.48
C GLY A 370 18.74 17.63 -22.27
N ALA A 371 18.01 17.10 -21.28
CA ALA A 371 16.74 17.70 -20.86
C ALA A 371 16.92 19.19 -20.51
N SER A 372 15.97 20.03 -20.92
CA SER A 372 16.05 21.47 -20.81
C SER A 372 16.15 21.99 -19.37
N TRP A 373 15.60 21.24 -18.40
CA TRP A 373 15.66 21.55 -16.96
C TRP A 373 16.89 20.99 -16.25
N ASN A 374 17.70 20.17 -16.91
CA ASN A 374 18.90 19.57 -16.31
C ASN A 374 20.15 20.35 -16.76
N ALA A 375 20.56 21.33 -15.98
CA ALA A 375 21.65 22.27 -16.26
C ALA A 375 23.02 21.59 -16.54
N GLY A 376 23.23 20.35 -16.10
CA GLY A 376 24.51 19.65 -16.31
C GLY A 376 24.72 19.10 -17.72
N ASN A 377 23.70 18.97 -18.53
CA ASN A 377 23.76 18.28 -19.82
C ASN A 377 23.88 19.22 -21.01
N TRP A 378 22.92 20.11 -21.23
CA TRP A 378 22.94 21.05 -22.33
C TRP A 378 23.27 22.47 -21.89
N SER A 379 23.15 22.80 -20.65
CA SER A 379 23.74 23.94 -19.97
C SER A 379 22.94 24.74 -18.96
N SER A 380 23.64 25.74 -18.39
CA SER A 380 23.10 26.80 -17.52
C SER A 380 22.17 27.82 -18.20
N GLY A 381 21.73 27.62 -19.41
CA GLY A 381 20.82 28.52 -20.14
C GLY A 381 19.74 27.78 -20.93
N GLY A 382 19.53 26.48 -20.62
CA GLY A 382 18.64 25.61 -21.36
C GLY A 382 19.35 24.91 -22.55
N ILE A 383 18.70 23.88 -23.07
CA ILE A 383 19.22 23.00 -24.11
C ILE A 383 19.83 23.74 -25.29
N PHE A 384 19.33 24.94 -25.63
CA PHE A 384 19.73 25.69 -26.80
C PHE A 384 21.03 26.47 -26.63
N ALA A 385 21.39 26.86 -25.41
CA ALA A 385 22.61 27.59 -25.16
C ALA A 385 23.88 26.79 -25.42
N GLN A 386 23.81 25.47 -25.47
CA GLN A 386 24.93 24.58 -25.82
C GLN A 386 24.71 23.72 -27.06
N ALA A 387 23.59 23.87 -27.75
CA ALA A 387 23.41 23.26 -29.05
C ALA A 387 24.49 23.78 -30.00
N PRO A 388 25.28 22.92 -30.68
CA PRO A 388 26.33 23.33 -31.56
C PRO A 388 25.92 24.31 -32.69
N ASP A 389 24.66 24.26 -33.12
CA ASP A 389 24.10 25.18 -34.09
C ASP A 389 23.38 26.38 -33.47
N GLY A 390 23.35 26.50 -32.12
CA GLY A 390 22.69 27.55 -31.40
C GLY A 390 21.16 27.52 -31.44
N LYS A 391 20.57 26.41 -31.87
CA LYS A 391 19.11 26.26 -32.06
C LYS A 391 18.62 24.89 -31.57
N ASN A 392 17.33 24.82 -31.26
CA ASN A 392 16.64 23.54 -31.10
C ASN A 392 16.30 22.97 -32.47
N SER A 393 17.24 22.27 -33.04
CA SER A 393 17.07 21.71 -34.37
C SER A 393 17.62 20.28 -34.48
N PHE A 394 17.13 19.53 -35.47
CA PHE A 394 17.58 18.18 -35.79
C PHE A 394 18.84 18.20 -36.67
N SER A 395 19.74 19.19 -36.47
CA SER A 395 20.99 19.32 -37.26
C SER A 395 21.98 18.21 -36.95
N THR A 396 22.83 17.86 -37.92
CA THR A 396 23.87 16.84 -37.73
C THR A 396 24.79 17.16 -36.55
N ALA A 397 25.10 18.44 -36.32
CA ALA A 397 25.95 18.84 -35.20
C ALA A 397 25.28 18.59 -33.83
N ASN A 398 23.99 18.91 -33.70
CA ASN A 398 23.21 18.61 -32.51
C ASN A 398 23.03 17.10 -32.28
N GLN A 399 22.75 16.35 -33.36
CA GLN A 399 22.66 14.89 -33.31
C GLN A 399 23.97 14.26 -32.82
N GLN A 400 25.13 14.74 -33.31
CA GLN A 400 26.42 14.22 -32.86
C GLN A 400 26.65 14.49 -31.36
N LYS A 401 26.38 15.73 -30.90
CA LYS A 401 26.51 16.06 -29.49
C LYS A 401 25.57 15.24 -28.61
N CYS A 402 24.33 15.05 -29.04
CA CYS A 402 23.35 14.18 -28.34
C CYS A 402 23.85 12.73 -28.25
N TYR A 403 24.39 12.20 -29.36
CA TYR A 403 24.98 10.87 -29.37
C TYR A 403 26.16 10.73 -28.41
N ASP A 404 27.11 11.71 -28.44
CA ASP A 404 28.31 11.70 -27.58
C ASP A 404 27.97 11.75 -26.10
N GLY A 405 26.91 12.49 -25.72
CA GLY A 405 26.43 12.57 -24.34
C GLY A 405 25.60 11.33 -23.90
N THR A 406 24.81 10.78 -24.81
CA THR A 406 23.85 9.71 -24.51
C THR A 406 24.48 8.31 -24.55
N LYS A 407 25.39 8.06 -25.50
CA LYS A 407 26.02 6.74 -25.69
C LYS A 407 26.67 6.20 -24.39
N PRO A 408 27.46 6.98 -23.64
CA PRO A 408 28.05 6.50 -22.38
C PRO A 408 26.99 6.04 -21.36
N ILE A 409 25.82 6.71 -21.32
CA ILE A 409 24.70 6.31 -20.45
C ILE A 409 24.16 4.95 -20.92
N ILE A 410 23.90 4.79 -22.22
CA ILE A 410 23.42 3.52 -22.78
C ILE A 410 24.39 2.37 -22.48
N ASP A 411 25.68 2.60 -22.58
CA ASP A 411 26.70 1.59 -22.29
C ASP A 411 26.62 1.13 -20.81
N ILE A 412 26.41 2.07 -19.87
CA ILE A 412 26.22 1.77 -18.43
C ILE A 412 24.92 0.98 -18.21
N LEU A 413 23.81 1.42 -18.82
CA LEU A 413 22.50 0.77 -18.69
C LEU A 413 22.54 -0.67 -19.22
N ASN A 414 23.19 -0.88 -20.37
CA ASN A 414 23.34 -2.20 -20.97
C ASN A 414 24.22 -3.12 -20.12
N ALA A 415 25.30 -2.60 -19.54
CA ALA A 415 26.22 -3.36 -18.70
C ALA A 415 25.63 -3.73 -17.32
N SER A 416 24.67 -2.98 -16.82
CA SER A 416 24.09 -3.21 -15.49
C SER A 416 23.21 -4.47 -15.47
N LYS A 417 23.53 -5.40 -14.54
CA LYS A 417 22.67 -6.57 -14.28
C LYS A 417 21.39 -6.25 -13.54
N TYR A 418 21.30 -5.06 -12.93
CA TYR A 418 20.16 -4.61 -12.13
C TYR A 418 19.13 -3.87 -12.97
N VAL A 419 19.55 -3.27 -14.11
CA VAL A 419 18.64 -2.60 -15.03
C VAL A 419 18.03 -3.64 -15.96
N GLU A 420 16.71 -3.79 -15.83
CA GLU A 420 15.94 -4.72 -16.67
C GLU A 420 15.46 -4.03 -17.95
N ARG A 421 14.94 -2.81 -17.84
CA ARG A 421 14.49 -2.01 -19.01
C ARG A 421 14.81 -0.54 -18.81
N TYR A 422 14.95 0.18 -19.94
CA TYR A 422 15.03 1.64 -19.96
C TYR A 422 14.37 2.19 -21.22
N ALA A 423 13.63 3.29 -21.08
CA ALA A 423 12.89 3.92 -22.17
C ALA A 423 13.38 5.34 -22.42
N TYR A 424 13.93 5.57 -23.60
CA TYR A 424 14.36 6.90 -24.04
C TYR A 424 13.14 7.77 -24.31
N TRP A 425 13.11 8.99 -23.74
CA TRP A 425 12.03 9.93 -23.95
C TRP A 425 12.25 10.72 -25.25
N ASN A 426 11.56 10.32 -26.30
CA ASN A 426 11.70 10.91 -27.63
C ASN A 426 10.86 12.21 -27.81
N SER A 427 10.18 12.68 -26.78
CA SER A 427 9.29 13.85 -26.83
C SER A 427 9.94 15.17 -26.45
N GLU A 428 11.21 15.14 -25.96
CA GLU A 428 11.97 16.34 -25.62
C GLU A 428 12.34 17.17 -26.88
N ALA A 429 13.17 18.13 -26.73
CA ALA A 429 13.59 19.04 -27.80
C ALA A 429 14.09 18.32 -29.07
N ASP A 430 13.86 18.89 -30.25
CA ASP A 430 14.26 18.29 -31.54
C ASP A 430 15.75 17.95 -31.60
N ALA A 431 16.60 18.73 -30.91
CA ALA A 431 18.03 18.47 -30.81
C ALA A 431 18.38 17.14 -30.13
N SER A 432 17.50 16.60 -29.28
CA SER A 432 17.69 15.35 -28.53
C SER A 432 16.90 14.16 -29.09
N LYS A 433 16.02 14.36 -30.08
CA LYS A 433 15.20 13.27 -30.63
C LYS A 433 16.04 12.23 -31.34
N ILE A 434 15.70 10.97 -31.10
CA ILE A 434 16.29 9.83 -31.84
C ILE A 434 15.61 9.56 -33.17
N TYR A 435 14.38 10.01 -33.32
CA TYR A 435 13.57 9.92 -34.53
C TYR A 435 12.73 11.19 -34.70
N LEU A 436 12.79 11.78 -35.88
CA LEU A 436 12.00 12.96 -36.23
C LEU A 436 11.70 12.98 -37.73
N ASN A 437 10.43 13.21 -38.09
CA ASN A 437 9.97 13.36 -39.46
C ASN A 437 10.43 12.23 -40.42
N GLY A 438 10.35 10.99 -39.98
CA GLY A 438 10.72 9.82 -40.80
C GLY A 438 12.22 9.52 -40.80
N GLN A 439 13.05 10.23 -40.04
CA GLN A 439 14.50 10.06 -40.05
C GLN A 439 15.04 9.70 -38.68
N LEU A 440 15.94 8.72 -38.63
CA LEU A 440 16.74 8.42 -37.47
C LEU A 440 17.92 9.39 -37.35
N SER A 441 18.11 9.93 -36.15
CA SER A 441 19.33 10.65 -35.81
C SER A 441 20.56 9.72 -35.78
N ILE A 442 21.73 10.27 -35.52
CA ILE A 442 22.95 9.48 -35.26
C ILE A 442 22.72 8.55 -34.07
N LEU A 443 22.17 9.08 -32.97
CA LEU A 443 21.79 8.30 -31.81
C LEU A 443 20.72 7.26 -32.16
N GLY A 444 19.71 7.62 -32.94
CA GLY A 444 18.63 6.71 -33.33
C GLY A 444 19.15 5.51 -34.17
N LYS A 445 20.10 5.74 -35.06
CA LYS A 445 20.77 4.65 -35.81
C LYS A 445 21.56 3.72 -34.90
N TYR A 446 22.27 4.28 -33.92
CA TYR A 446 22.95 3.49 -32.89
C TYR A 446 21.96 2.68 -32.09
N TYR A 447 20.88 3.32 -31.57
CA TYR A 447 19.82 2.69 -30.77
C TYR A 447 19.14 1.53 -31.51
N ALA A 448 18.91 1.66 -32.81
CA ALA A 448 18.36 0.61 -33.67
C ALA A 448 19.31 -0.59 -33.85
N SER A 449 20.62 -0.33 -33.88
CA SER A 449 21.64 -1.34 -34.23
C SER A 449 22.33 -1.99 -33.05
N MET A 450 22.27 -1.38 -31.83
CA MET A 450 22.98 -1.88 -30.66
C MET A 450 22.49 -3.26 -30.21
N ASN A 451 23.35 -3.98 -29.51
CA ASN A 451 23.02 -5.25 -28.85
C ASN A 451 22.92 -5.05 -27.34
N ASP A 452 21.76 -4.73 -26.86
CA ASP A 452 21.47 -4.46 -25.48
C ASP A 452 21.04 -5.70 -24.68
N GLY A 453 20.85 -6.84 -25.36
CA GLY A 453 20.55 -8.12 -24.73
C GLY A 453 19.13 -8.20 -24.16
N LEU A 454 18.85 -9.32 -23.52
CA LEU A 454 17.59 -9.53 -22.78
C LEU A 454 17.63 -8.76 -21.47
N GLY A 455 16.48 -8.18 -21.10
CA GLY A 455 16.36 -7.40 -19.87
C GLY A 455 16.18 -8.26 -18.62
N TYR A 456 15.34 -9.28 -18.70
CA TYR A 456 14.96 -10.11 -17.56
C TYR A 456 16.13 -10.94 -17.03
N ASN A 457 16.28 -10.94 -15.69
CA ASN A 457 17.23 -11.75 -14.95
C ASN A 457 16.54 -12.41 -13.75
N ALA A 458 16.33 -13.72 -13.82
CA ALA A 458 15.62 -14.48 -12.77
C ALA A 458 16.28 -14.38 -11.39
N SER A 459 17.61 -14.19 -11.31
CA SER A 459 18.36 -14.19 -10.05
C SER A 459 18.16 -12.96 -9.17
N ILE A 460 17.58 -11.89 -9.72
CA ILE A 460 17.40 -10.61 -9.00
C ILE A 460 15.92 -10.23 -8.82
N GLN A 461 15.02 -11.16 -9.06
CA GLN A 461 13.58 -10.89 -8.96
C GLN A 461 13.13 -10.81 -7.50
N LYS A 462 12.23 -9.84 -7.22
CA LYS A 462 11.62 -9.71 -5.90
C LYS A 462 10.59 -10.80 -5.67
N VAL A 463 10.71 -11.50 -4.56
CA VAL A 463 9.64 -12.33 -4.02
C VAL A 463 8.91 -11.50 -2.96
N PRO A 464 7.59 -11.31 -3.06
CA PRO A 464 6.84 -10.54 -2.08
C PRO A 464 6.99 -11.12 -0.66
N ASN A 465 7.06 -10.25 0.34
CA ASN A 465 7.14 -10.66 1.74
C ASN A 465 5.85 -11.37 2.14
N VAL A 466 5.97 -12.40 2.96
CA VAL A 466 4.79 -13.03 3.58
C VAL A 466 4.49 -12.29 4.87
N VAL A 467 3.42 -11.52 4.89
CA VAL A 467 3.00 -10.72 6.04
C VAL A 467 1.61 -11.16 6.47
N TYR A 468 1.45 -11.38 7.77
CA TYR A 468 0.16 -11.70 8.38
C TYR A 468 -0.32 -10.50 9.15
N LEU A 469 -1.44 -9.93 8.72
CA LEU A 469 -2.05 -8.76 9.33
C LEU A 469 -3.00 -9.17 10.46
N ARG A 470 -3.17 -8.29 11.44
CA ARG A 470 -4.13 -8.53 12.52
C ARG A 470 -5.58 -8.47 12.00
N PRO A 471 -6.49 -9.24 12.61
CA PRO A 471 -7.92 -9.04 12.41
C PRO A 471 -8.34 -7.62 12.80
N THR A 472 -9.24 -7.04 12.01
CA THR A 472 -9.72 -5.67 12.18
C THR A 472 -11.23 -5.63 12.41
N ASN A 473 -11.73 -4.49 12.85
CA ASN A 473 -13.17 -4.25 13.04
C ASN A 473 -13.86 -5.29 13.96
N LEU A 474 -13.14 -5.74 15.00
CA LEU A 474 -13.74 -6.62 15.98
C LEU A 474 -14.85 -5.86 16.71
N THR A 475 -16.04 -6.39 16.63
CA THR A 475 -17.23 -5.91 17.32
C THR A 475 -17.86 -7.04 18.11
N ALA A 476 -18.55 -6.71 19.16
CA ALA A 476 -19.28 -7.67 19.99
C ALA A 476 -20.65 -7.12 20.33
N THR A 477 -21.66 -7.96 20.22
CA THR A 477 -23.05 -7.59 20.53
C THR A 477 -23.64 -8.63 21.45
N TYR A 478 -24.08 -8.19 22.63
CA TYR A 478 -24.81 -9.05 23.54
C TYR A 478 -26.30 -9.07 23.22
N ASN A 479 -26.85 -10.26 23.12
CA ASN A 479 -28.29 -10.48 22.98
C ASN A 479 -28.85 -10.89 24.33
N SER A 480 -29.51 -9.97 24.99
CA SER A 480 -30.09 -10.21 26.35
C SER A 480 -31.21 -11.26 26.36
N THR A 481 -31.95 -11.43 25.26
CA THR A 481 -33.02 -12.42 25.14
C THR A 481 -32.44 -13.85 24.97
N ALA A 482 -31.40 -13.98 24.17
CA ALA A 482 -30.75 -15.28 23.93
C ALA A 482 -29.63 -15.60 24.95
N GLY A 483 -29.22 -14.63 25.78
CA GLY A 483 -28.14 -14.79 26.76
C GLY A 483 -26.76 -15.04 26.14
N ASN A 484 -26.56 -14.64 24.91
CA ASN A 484 -25.31 -14.91 24.18
C ASN A 484 -24.65 -13.63 23.66
N CYS A 485 -23.36 -13.73 23.26
CA CYS A 485 -22.64 -12.62 22.66
C CYS A 485 -22.14 -13.01 21.26
N THR A 486 -22.49 -12.22 20.26
CA THR A 486 -22.03 -12.40 18.88
C THR A 486 -20.89 -11.46 18.57
N LEU A 487 -19.76 -12.03 18.20
CA LEU A 487 -18.56 -11.36 17.71
C LEU A 487 -18.59 -11.27 16.20
N LYS A 488 -18.11 -10.15 15.64
CA LYS A 488 -17.88 -9.99 14.19
C LYS A 488 -16.56 -9.28 14.00
N TRP A 489 -15.80 -9.71 13.02
CA TRP A 489 -14.54 -9.07 12.63
C TRP A 489 -14.20 -9.34 11.16
N ASN A 490 -13.21 -8.64 10.66
CA ASN A 490 -12.61 -8.89 9.35
C ASN A 490 -11.18 -9.42 9.54
N ASP A 491 -10.83 -10.45 8.79
CA ASP A 491 -9.47 -10.97 8.73
C ASP A 491 -8.91 -10.79 7.32
N PRO A 492 -7.86 -9.97 7.13
CA PRO A 492 -7.27 -9.74 5.81
C PRO A 492 -6.43 -10.91 5.31
N ASN A 493 -6.13 -11.91 6.16
CA ASN A 493 -5.29 -13.04 5.80
C ASN A 493 -6.09 -14.20 5.19
N GLY A 494 -7.40 -14.29 5.48
CA GLY A 494 -8.23 -15.36 4.97
C GLY A 494 -7.68 -16.74 5.32
N ASP A 495 -7.57 -17.61 4.32
CA ASP A 495 -7.08 -18.96 4.44
C ASP A 495 -5.54 -19.11 4.39
N MET A 496 -4.80 -18.00 4.44
CA MET A 496 -3.34 -18.03 4.63
C MET A 496 -2.88 -18.48 6.02
N LEU A 497 -3.80 -18.63 6.96
CA LEU A 497 -3.53 -18.99 8.35
C LEU A 497 -3.60 -20.51 8.56
N ASP A 498 -2.93 -21.02 9.59
CA ASP A 498 -3.16 -22.37 10.09
C ASP A 498 -4.50 -22.47 10.80
N SER A 499 -4.82 -21.47 11.64
CA SER A 499 -6.08 -21.45 12.37
C SER A 499 -6.43 -20.05 12.84
N VAL A 500 -7.71 -19.87 13.18
CA VAL A 500 -8.26 -18.71 13.86
C VAL A 500 -9.01 -19.18 15.09
N THR A 501 -8.69 -18.60 16.24
CA THR A 501 -9.36 -18.90 17.50
C THR A 501 -9.95 -17.66 18.13
N VAL A 502 -10.96 -17.85 18.97
CA VAL A 502 -11.53 -16.79 19.81
C VAL A 502 -11.16 -17.06 21.25
N GLU A 503 -10.64 -16.06 21.89
CA GLU A 503 -10.27 -16.09 23.29
C GLU A 503 -11.05 -15.01 24.06
N CYS A 504 -11.34 -15.31 25.32
CA CYS A 504 -12.08 -14.42 26.21
C CYS A 504 -11.45 -14.36 27.60
N MET A 505 -11.27 -13.15 28.10
CA MET A 505 -10.97 -12.90 29.49
C MET A 505 -12.28 -12.58 30.20
N ARG A 506 -12.73 -13.46 31.10
CA ARG A 506 -13.97 -13.35 31.86
C ARG A 506 -13.81 -12.40 33.05
N PRO A 507 -14.92 -11.79 33.56
CA PRO A 507 -14.89 -11.00 34.76
C PRO A 507 -14.24 -11.75 35.93
N GLY A 508 -13.38 -11.07 36.68
CA GLY A 508 -12.64 -11.69 37.77
C GLY A 508 -11.47 -12.57 37.38
N THR A 509 -11.12 -12.67 36.09
CA THR A 509 -9.91 -13.34 35.62
C THR A 509 -8.93 -12.32 35.04
N THR A 510 -7.64 -12.68 35.02
CA THR A 510 -6.57 -11.86 34.47
C THR A 510 -5.98 -12.42 33.18
N LYS A 511 -6.48 -13.57 32.71
CA LYS A 511 -5.94 -14.26 31.53
C LYS A 511 -7.04 -14.55 30.52
N TYR A 512 -6.67 -14.46 29.24
CA TYR A 512 -7.51 -14.91 28.15
C TYR A 512 -7.53 -16.45 28.11
N ALA A 513 -8.72 -16.99 27.97
CA ALA A 513 -8.94 -18.41 27.79
C ALA A 513 -9.55 -18.67 26.41
N TRP A 514 -9.14 -19.71 25.76
CA TRP A 514 -9.73 -20.19 24.51
C TRP A 514 -11.22 -20.51 24.73
N ILE A 515 -12.08 -20.05 23.81
CA ILE A 515 -13.53 -20.33 23.84
C ILE A 515 -14.04 -20.96 22.55
N GLY A 516 -13.25 -21.00 21.48
CA GLY A 516 -13.63 -21.68 20.26
C GLY A 516 -12.69 -21.47 19.09
N ASN A 517 -12.79 -22.36 18.11
CA ASN A 517 -12.13 -22.28 16.80
C ASN A 517 -13.09 -21.72 15.76
N VAL A 518 -12.54 -21.08 14.75
CA VAL A 518 -13.31 -20.53 13.63
C VAL A 518 -12.78 -21.12 12.33
N ALA A 519 -13.67 -21.59 11.47
CA ALA A 519 -13.30 -22.13 10.17
C ALA A 519 -12.72 -21.01 9.29
N LEU A 520 -11.59 -21.27 8.65
CA LEU A 520 -10.97 -20.38 7.70
C LEU A 520 -11.88 -20.17 6.49
N LYS A 521 -11.88 -18.97 5.96
CA LYS A 521 -12.64 -18.59 4.76
C LYS A 521 -11.70 -18.09 3.68
N ASP A 522 -12.06 -18.36 2.44
CA ASP A 522 -11.39 -17.77 1.29
C ASP A 522 -11.33 -16.25 1.41
N MET A 523 -10.22 -15.67 1.01
CA MET A 523 -10.07 -14.23 0.90
C MET A 523 -10.93 -13.73 -0.29
N ALA A 524 -12.06 -13.14 0.01
CA ALA A 524 -13.08 -12.84 -1.00
C ALA A 524 -13.16 -11.36 -1.40
N ALA A 525 -12.60 -10.43 -0.61
CA ALA A 525 -12.78 -9.00 -0.82
C ALA A 525 -11.57 -8.19 -0.32
N LYS A 526 -11.51 -6.91 -0.74
CA LYS A 526 -10.49 -5.93 -0.32
C LYS A 526 -10.34 -5.82 1.21
N ALA A 527 -11.44 -5.92 1.95
CA ALA A 527 -11.48 -5.84 3.41
C ALA A 527 -11.15 -7.17 4.12
N GLY A 528 -10.81 -8.23 3.35
CA GLY A 528 -10.66 -9.57 3.89
C GLY A 528 -12.00 -10.30 4.10
N ALA A 529 -11.94 -11.52 4.64
CA ALA A 529 -13.12 -12.29 4.96
C ALA A 529 -13.78 -11.77 6.25
N SER A 530 -15.11 -11.66 6.25
CA SER A 530 -15.88 -11.37 7.45
C SER A 530 -16.16 -12.65 8.21
N TYR A 531 -15.91 -12.64 9.51
CA TYR A 531 -16.12 -13.75 10.41
C TYR A 531 -17.17 -13.40 11.47
N THR A 532 -17.84 -14.43 11.94
CA THR A 532 -18.74 -14.35 13.10
C THR A 532 -18.48 -15.52 14.04
N PHE A 533 -18.58 -15.25 15.33
CA PHE A 533 -18.54 -16.27 16.36
C PHE A 533 -19.55 -15.92 17.44
N THR A 534 -20.23 -16.90 18.00
CA THR A 534 -21.16 -16.66 19.10
C THR A 534 -20.62 -17.35 20.35
N ASP A 535 -20.39 -16.56 21.39
CA ASP A 535 -20.16 -17.05 22.73
C ASP A 535 -21.54 -17.33 23.35
N PRO A 536 -21.87 -18.61 23.62
CA PRO A 536 -23.21 -18.96 24.09
C PRO A 536 -23.45 -18.61 25.56
N ASN A 537 -22.37 -18.41 26.34
CA ASN A 537 -22.45 -18.22 27.79
C ASN A 537 -21.45 -17.17 28.27
N PRO A 538 -21.59 -15.89 27.88
CA PRO A 538 -20.79 -14.82 28.46
C PRO A 538 -21.06 -14.70 29.94
N ALA A 539 -20.04 -14.51 30.76
CA ALA A 539 -20.21 -14.30 32.19
C ALA A 539 -20.88 -12.94 32.49
N PRO A 540 -21.62 -12.81 33.56
CA PRO A 540 -22.11 -11.51 33.98
C PRO A 540 -20.95 -10.53 34.24
N GLY A 541 -21.09 -9.30 33.75
CA GLY A 541 -20.04 -8.28 33.82
C GLY A 541 -19.25 -8.12 32.50
N ALA A 542 -18.11 -7.44 32.56
CA ALA A 542 -17.29 -7.16 31.37
C ALA A 542 -16.53 -8.41 30.92
N ASN A 543 -16.80 -8.86 29.69
CA ASN A 543 -16.06 -9.90 29.02
C ASN A 543 -15.17 -9.26 27.96
N TYR A 544 -13.91 -9.59 27.96
CA TYR A 544 -12.95 -9.05 26.99
C TYR A 544 -12.63 -10.14 25.96
N TYR A 545 -12.91 -9.87 24.71
CA TYR A 545 -12.66 -10.85 23.63
C TYR A 545 -11.49 -10.40 22.78
N ARG A 546 -10.72 -11.37 22.30
CA ARG A 546 -9.73 -11.18 21.26
C ARG A 546 -9.74 -12.33 20.26
N ILE A 547 -9.32 -12.05 19.04
CA ILE A 547 -9.16 -13.04 18.00
C ILE A 547 -7.66 -13.34 17.91
N ALA A 548 -7.31 -14.62 18.00
CA ALA A 548 -5.96 -15.08 17.82
C ALA A 548 -5.84 -15.77 16.44
N ILE A 549 -5.00 -15.23 15.58
CA ILE A 549 -4.65 -15.82 14.29
C ILE A 549 -3.29 -16.52 14.39
N TYR A 550 -3.19 -17.70 13.82
CA TYR A 550 -1.95 -18.47 13.79
C TYR A 550 -1.41 -18.50 12.36
N PRO A 551 -0.29 -17.82 12.08
CA PRO A 551 0.39 -17.91 10.79
C PRO A 551 0.87 -19.33 10.50
N ILE A 552 0.92 -19.72 9.23
CA ILE A 552 1.37 -21.05 8.81
C ILE A 552 2.77 -21.35 9.37
N GLY A 553 2.87 -22.49 10.06
CA GLY A 553 4.12 -22.94 10.65
C GLY A 553 4.53 -22.21 11.93
N SER A 554 3.73 -21.26 12.41
CA SER A 554 3.97 -20.54 13.65
C SER A 554 3.08 -21.05 14.77
N ARG A 555 3.65 -21.20 15.96
CA ARG A 555 2.90 -21.48 17.19
C ARG A 555 2.58 -20.20 17.95
N THR A 556 3.12 -19.06 17.53
CA THR A 556 2.89 -17.76 18.14
C THR A 556 1.75 -17.07 17.44
N PRO A 557 0.63 -16.78 18.11
CA PRO A 557 -0.50 -16.09 17.51
C PRO A 557 -0.24 -14.60 17.38
N LYS A 558 -0.96 -13.98 16.42
CA LYS A 558 -1.16 -12.53 16.38
C LYS A 558 -2.57 -12.22 16.81
N TYR A 559 -2.73 -11.26 17.69
CA TYR A 559 -4.03 -10.94 18.27
C TYR A 559 -4.68 -9.74 17.58
N SER A 560 -6.00 -9.75 17.49
CA SER A 560 -6.79 -8.52 17.33
C SER A 560 -6.66 -7.68 18.59
N THR A 561 -7.06 -6.39 18.48
CA THR A 561 -7.31 -5.60 19.68
C THR A 561 -8.44 -6.25 20.49
N SER A 562 -8.25 -6.34 21.78
CA SER A 562 -9.34 -6.79 22.65
C SER A 562 -10.32 -5.65 22.88
N GLU A 563 -11.60 -5.93 22.69
CA GLU A 563 -12.68 -5.00 22.99
C GLU A 563 -13.45 -5.51 24.21
N PRO A 564 -13.73 -4.65 25.20
CA PRO A 564 -14.64 -5.04 26.27
C PRO A 564 -16.02 -5.25 25.71
N ILE A 565 -16.65 -6.38 26.05
CA ILE A 565 -18.06 -6.57 25.77
C ILE A 565 -18.86 -6.08 26.94
N SER A 566 -19.74 -5.18 26.65
CA SER A 566 -20.79 -4.78 27.56
C SER A 566 -22.13 -4.93 26.87
N VAL A 567 -23.20 -5.01 27.69
CA VAL A 567 -24.59 -5.06 27.22
C VAL A 567 -25.00 -3.79 26.47
N SER A 568 -24.11 -2.80 26.40
CA SER A 568 -24.30 -1.52 25.72
C SER A 568 -23.05 -1.20 24.88
N SER A 569 -23.20 -0.29 23.94
CA SER A 569 -22.17 0.11 22.98
C SER A 569 -21.08 1.04 23.54
N SER A 570 -20.93 1.18 24.85
CA SER A 570 -19.92 2.01 25.47
C SER A 570 -18.94 1.21 26.34
N SER A 571 -17.79 1.79 26.61
CA SER A 571 -16.80 1.34 27.58
C SER A 571 -16.56 2.46 28.58
N GLY A 572 -16.14 2.14 29.80
CA GLY A 572 -15.80 3.13 30.80
C GLY A 572 -16.45 2.88 32.14
N ASN A 573 -16.50 3.91 33.00
CA ASN A 573 -16.95 3.87 34.36
C ASN A 573 -17.98 5.00 34.65
N GLU A 574 -18.26 5.28 35.93
CA GLU A 574 -19.17 6.34 36.34
C GLU A 574 -18.70 7.76 35.99
N LEU A 575 -17.40 7.95 35.70
CA LEU A 575 -16.81 9.23 35.36
C LEU A 575 -16.74 9.48 33.87
N ILE A 576 -16.30 8.47 33.10
CA ILE A 576 -16.09 8.57 31.66
C ILE A 576 -16.67 7.34 30.94
N GLN A 577 -17.38 7.58 29.85
CA GLN A 577 -17.89 6.58 28.93
C GLN A 577 -17.45 6.95 27.51
N TYR A 578 -17.04 5.98 26.72
CA TYR A 578 -16.53 6.22 25.37
C TYR A 578 -16.81 5.03 24.47
N GLY A 579 -16.71 5.23 23.17
CA GLY A 579 -16.85 4.16 22.19
C GLY A 579 -16.83 4.68 20.76
N GLN A 580 -17.01 3.75 19.84
CA GLN A 580 -17.10 4.01 18.42
C GLN A 580 -18.49 3.64 17.89
N LEU A 581 -19.08 4.52 17.11
CA LEU A 581 -20.41 4.34 16.54
C LEU A 581 -20.28 4.12 15.04
N ASP A 582 -21.05 3.17 14.55
CA ASP A 582 -21.26 2.95 13.12
C ASP A 582 -22.58 3.58 12.71
N VAL A 583 -22.51 4.67 11.95
CA VAL A 583 -23.65 5.46 11.53
C VAL A 583 -24.04 5.08 10.11
N THR A 584 -25.23 4.50 9.96
CA THR A 584 -25.74 4.01 8.67
C THR A 584 -26.85 4.88 8.10
N ASN A 585 -27.42 5.76 8.91
CA ASN A 585 -28.46 6.71 8.50
C ASN A 585 -28.34 8.04 9.27
N LEU A 586 -29.24 8.97 8.98
CA LEU A 586 -29.28 10.31 9.61
C LEU A 586 -30.22 10.42 10.80
N ASP A 587 -30.91 9.34 11.15
CA ASP A 587 -31.91 9.34 12.21
C ASP A 587 -31.30 9.53 13.60
N ALA A 588 -32.12 9.97 14.53
CA ALA A 588 -31.72 10.09 15.93
C ALA A 588 -31.52 8.70 16.53
N LEU A 589 -30.35 8.48 17.16
CA LEU A 589 -30.02 7.23 17.83
C LEU A 589 -29.66 7.49 19.29
N THR A 590 -30.16 6.66 20.18
CA THR A 590 -29.85 6.70 21.61
C THR A 590 -28.80 5.66 21.95
N ILE A 591 -27.71 6.11 22.58
CA ILE A 591 -26.61 5.28 23.08
C ILE A 591 -26.78 5.17 24.60
N ASN A 592 -26.92 3.95 25.10
CA ASN A 592 -26.96 3.65 26.52
C ASN A 592 -25.51 3.49 27.05
N PHE A 593 -25.29 4.03 28.24
CA PHE A 593 -24.03 3.82 28.94
C PHE A 593 -24.01 2.45 29.63
N THR A 594 -22.84 1.82 29.66
CA THR A 594 -22.64 0.54 30.36
C THR A 594 -22.84 0.68 31.85
N THR A 595 -22.36 1.77 32.40
CA THR A 595 -22.48 2.12 33.82
C THR A 595 -23.23 3.43 33.91
N THR A 596 -24.16 3.53 34.88
CA THR A 596 -24.82 4.80 35.16
C THR A 596 -23.78 5.80 35.67
N MET A 597 -23.64 6.91 34.99
CA MET A 597 -22.70 7.95 35.36
C MET A 597 -23.16 8.70 36.61
N SER A 598 -22.23 9.23 37.39
CA SER A 598 -22.52 9.92 38.67
C SER A 598 -23.33 11.21 38.48
N ALA A 599 -23.29 11.81 37.29
CA ALA A 599 -24.08 12.98 36.90
C ALA A 599 -24.38 12.96 35.39
N THR A 600 -25.09 13.99 34.90
CA THR A 600 -25.25 14.17 33.45
C THR A 600 -23.92 14.60 32.83
N PRO A 601 -23.35 13.84 31.88
CA PRO A 601 -22.03 14.15 31.30
C PRO A 601 -22.10 15.25 30.27
N ALA A 602 -20.93 15.85 29.98
CA ALA A 602 -20.62 16.50 28.74
C ALA A 602 -20.29 15.42 27.69
N VAL A 603 -20.96 15.45 26.55
CA VAL A 603 -20.77 14.49 25.46
C VAL A 603 -20.07 15.18 24.31
N PHE A 604 -19.09 14.49 23.74
CA PHE A 604 -18.30 14.93 22.61
C PHE A 604 -18.36 13.88 21.51
N MET A 605 -18.58 14.32 20.27
CA MET A 605 -18.47 13.49 19.10
C MET A 605 -17.11 13.72 18.47
N GLY A 606 -16.44 12.63 18.09
CA GLY A 606 -15.12 12.71 17.46
C GLY A 606 -15.20 12.94 15.95
N ILE A 607 -14.04 12.88 15.30
CA ILE A 607 -13.93 13.13 13.85
C ILE A 607 -14.41 11.90 13.09
N ALA A 608 -15.47 12.06 12.32
CA ALA A 608 -16.04 11.00 11.49
C ALA A 608 -15.12 10.66 10.30
N THR A 609 -15.21 9.42 9.83
CA THR A 609 -14.60 8.99 8.56
C THR A 609 -15.17 9.79 7.39
N ASN A 610 -14.48 9.80 6.24
CA ASN A 610 -14.90 10.55 5.05
C ASN A 610 -15.39 9.61 3.93
N LYS A 611 -16.33 8.72 4.26
CA LYS A 611 -16.92 7.79 3.27
C LYS A 611 -18.08 8.39 2.49
N ASN A 612 -18.67 9.48 3.00
CA ASN A 612 -19.77 10.23 2.37
C ASN A 612 -19.37 11.70 2.15
N SER A 613 -18.34 11.90 1.30
CA SER A 613 -17.77 13.22 1.02
C SER A 613 -18.75 14.23 0.39
N THR A 614 -19.81 13.73 -0.25
CA THR A 614 -20.86 14.56 -0.87
C THR A 614 -21.95 14.96 0.10
N THR A 615 -22.16 14.25 1.20
CA THR A 615 -23.19 14.56 2.19
C THR A 615 -22.65 15.44 3.31
N ASN A 616 -21.40 15.24 3.73
CA ASN A 616 -20.75 15.97 4.81
C ASN A 616 -21.61 16.16 6.07
N PRO A 617 -22.16 15.09 6.66
CA PRO A 617 -23.09 15.24 7.77
C PRO A 617 -22.36 15.70 9.05
N VAL A 618 -23.04 16.51 9.84
CA VAL A 618 -22.57 17.00 11.14
C VAL A 618 -23.34 16.28 12.24
N SER A 619 -22.63 15.77 13.25
CA SER A 619 -23.24 15.24 14.47
C SER A 619 -23.77 16.35 15.36
N ILE A 620 -24.93 16.12 15.96
CA ILE A 620 -25.42 16.97 17.03
C ILE A 620 -25.93 16.13 18.20
N ILE A 621 -25.65 16.57 19.44
CA ILE A 621 -26.15 15.95 20.62
C ILE A 621 -27.53 16.50 20.94
N ASP A 622 -28.56 15.66 20.85
CA ASP A 622 -29.95 16.06 21.13
C ASP A 622 -30.24 16.09 22.63
N LYS A 623 -29.86 15.03 23.36
CA LYS A 623 -30.12 14.88 24.79
C LYS A 623 -28.97 14.08 25.44
N ALA A 624 -28.67 14.39 26.69
CA ALA A 624 -27.82 13.58 27.56
C ALA A 624 -28.44 13.45 28.94
N THR A 625 -28.27 12.27 29.53
CA THR A 625 -28.66 11.90 30.90
C THR A 625 -27.52 11.13 31.57
N SER A 626 -27.60 10.81 32.84
CA SER A 626 -26.59 9.93 33.47
C SER A 626 -26.60 8.49 32.94
N LYS A 627 -27.61 8.07 32.16
CA LYS A 627 -27.73 6.69 31.62
C LYS A 627 -27.53 6.57 30.12
N SER A 628 -27.65 7.67 29.39
CA SER A 628 -27.62 7.63 27.92
C SER A 628 -27.46 9.03 27.32
N PHE A 629 -27.10 9.06 26.05
CA PHE A 629 -27.26 10.26 25.20
C PHE A 629 -27.91 9.91 23.87
N THR A 630 -28.57 10.91 23.29
CA THR A 630 -29.14 10.79 21.93
C THR A 630 -28.42 11.77 21.01
N TYR A 631 -28.05 11.30 19.86
CA TYR A 631 -27.46 12.12 18.80
C TYR A 631 -28.17 11.90 17.48
N LYS A 632 -28.01 12.80 16.55
CA LYS A 632 -28.38 12.62 15.14
C LYS A 632 -27.34 13.25 14.21
N MET A 633 -27.39 12.85 12.95
CA MET A 633 -26.57 13.44 11.89
C MET A 633 -27.43 14.40 11.08
N ILE A 634 -26.91 15.59 10.79
CA ILE A 634 -27.56 16.57 9.90
C ILE A 634 -26.66 16.80 8.71
N PRO A 635 -27.10 16.51 7.47
CA PRO A 635 -26.30 16.79 6.28
C PRO A 635 -26.19 18.30 6.05
N TRP A 636 -25.09 18.75 5.50
CA TRP A 636 -24.96 20.14 5.04
C TRP A 636 -25.84 20.37 3.81
N ALA A 637 -26.62 21.46 3.83
CA ALA A 637 -27.60 21.76 2.80
C ALA A 637 -26.93 21.99 1.43
N TYR A 638 -25.77 22.61 1.38
CA TYR A 638 -25.05 22.87 0.13
C TYR A 638 -24.50 21.58 -0.54
N SER A 639 -24.38 20.50 0.19
CA SER A 639 -23.84 19.25 -0.37
C SER A 639 -24.79 18.59 -1.37
N GLY A 640 -26.05 18.99 -1.41
CA GLY A 640 -27.08 18.44 -2.32
C GLY A 640 -27.54 17.03 -1.99
N THR A 641 -26.74 16.22 -1.34
CA THR A 641 -27.07 14.83 -0.97
C THR A 641 -27.57 14.79 0.48
N GLN A 642 -28.76 14.21 0.69
CA GLN A 642 -29.44 14.17 2.00
C GLN A 642 -29.49 12.76 2.61
N THR A 643 -28.72 11.83 2.11
CA THR A 643 -28.64 10.44 2.59
C THR A 643 -27.19 10.00 2.75
N LEU A 644 -26.96 9.06 3.67
CA LEU A 644 -25.67 8.36 3.74
C LEU A 644 -25.67 7.18 2.79
N GLY A 645 -24.75 7.19 1.82
CA GLY A 645 -24.56 6.10 0.87
C GLY A 645 -23.75 4.94 1.44
N THR A 646 -22.90 5.24 2.43
CA THR A 646 -22.01 4.30 3.10
C THR A 646 -21.95 4.58 4.60
N LYS A 647 -21.64 3.54 5.36
CA LYS A 647 -21.49 3.63 6.81
C LYS A 647 -20.31 4.52 7.20
N GLU A 648 -20.54 5.53 8.06
CA GLU A 648 -19.50 6.33 8.70
C GLU A 648 -19.17 5.76 10.08
N SER A 649 -17.92 5.94 10.49
CA SER A 649 -17.47 5.57 11.83
C SER A 649 -17.14 6.84 12.61
N ILE A 650 -17.77 7.03 13.77
CA ILE A 650 -17.66 8.23 14.60
C ILE A 650 -17.38 7.83 16.04
N PRO A 651 -16.28 8.28 16.66
CA PRO A 651 -16.07 8.06 18.08
C PRO A 651 -16.93 9.01 18.92
N PHE A 652 -17.22 8.61 20.14
CA PHE A 652 -17.82 9.47 21.15
C PHE A 652 -17.09 9.32 22.49
N MET A 653 -17.18 10.37 23.29
CA MET A 653 -16.77 10.42 24.68
C MET A 653 -17.82 11.17 25.46
N ALA A 654 -18.18 10.66 26.63
CA ALA A 654 -19.04 11.32 27.62
C ALA A 654 -18.27 11.36 28.93
N MET A 655 -18.05 12.56 29.49
CA MET A 655 -17.30 12.73 30.73
C MET A 655 -18.03 13.70 31.65
N ILE A 656 -18.00 13.41 32.95
CA ILE A 656 -18.62 14.26 33.95
C ILE A 656 -17.94 15.63 33.99
N PRO A 657 -18.68 16.76 34.03
CA PRO A 657 -18.09 18.08 34.21
C PRO A 657 -17.33 18.20 35.53
N GLY A 658 -16.12 18.76 35.47
CA GLY A 658 -15.25 18.91 36.65
C GLY A 658 -13.82 19.23 36.25
N ASN A 659 -12.98 19.38 37.26
CA ASN A 659 -11.52 19.56 37.11
C ASN A 659 -10.83 18.29 37.60
N TYR A 660 -9.91 17.78 36.81
CA TYR A 660 -9.24 16.51 37.05
C TYR A 660 -7.73 16.69 36.87
N HIS A 661 -6.98 15.91 37.62
CA HIS A 661 -5.53 15.88 37.55
C HIS A 661 -5.05 14.42 37.48
N TYR A 662 -4.41 14.04 36.38
CA TYR A 662 -3.85 12.70 36.18
C TYR A 662 -2.38 12.81 35.72
N GLY A 663 -1.46 12.41 36.61
CA GLY A 663 -0.05 12.54 36.33
C GLY A 663 0.40 14.00 36.13
N SER A 664 0.82 14.36 34.93
CA SER A 664 1.17 15.73 34.53
C SER A 664 0.08 16.47 33.79
N MET A 665 -1.09 15.86 33.62
CA MET A 665 -2.19 16.40 32.80
C MET A 665 -3.30 16.94 33.69
N ASP A 666 -3.57 18.24 33.54
CA ASP A 666 -4.80 18.87 34.04
C ASP A 666 -5.89 18.79 32.98
N ILE A 667 -7.10 18.49 33.37
CA ILE A 667 -8.26 18.38 32.49
C ILE A 667 -9.41 19.16 33.10
N GLU A 668 -10.00 20.06 32.32
CA GLU A 668 -11.27 20.69 32.68
C GLU A 668 -12.37 20.27 31.70
N VAL A 669 -13.46 19.73 32.21
CA VAL A 669 -14.69 19.43 31.47
C VAL A 669 -15.78 20.36 31.93
N GLY A 670 -16.36 21.13 31.03
CA GLY A 670 -17.36 22.12 31.37
C GLY A 670 -18.42 22.35 30.32
N ASN A 671 -19.29 23.30 30.58
CA ASN A 671 -20.25 23.81 29.59
C ASN A 671 -20.36 25.33 29.66
N ALA A 672 -20.72 25.91 28.52
CA ALA A 672 -20.90 27.35 28.37
C ALA A 672 -22.14 27.67 27.53
N LYS A 673 -22.63 28.89 27.63
CA LYS A 673 -23.63 29.42 26.71
C LYS A 673 -22.96 30.25 25.64
N VAL A 674 -23.13 29.88 24.39
CA VAL A 674 -22.51 30.52 23.23
C VAL A 674 -23.57 30.85 22.19
N SER A 675 -23.45 32.01 21.57
CA SER A 675 -24.41 32.51 20.55
C SER A 675 -23.62 32.85 19.27
N GLY A 676 -24.29 33.52 18.33
CA GLY A 676 -23.66 34.09 17.12
C GLY A 676 -22.74 35.29 17.37
N ASP A 677 -22.71 35.78 18.62
CA ASP A 677 -21.70 36.73 19.05
C ASP A 677 -20.49 36.03 19.63
N THR A 678 -19.31 36.61 19.52
CA THR A 678 -18.10 36.10 20.15
C THR A 678 -18.25 36.11 21.66
N ILE A 679 -18.13 34.95 22.28
CA ILE A 679 -18.18 34.78 23.74
C ILE A 679 -16.82 34.33 24.24
N GLN A 680 -16.34 34.95 25.31
CA GLN A 680 -15.21 34.44 26.08
C GLN A 680 -15.67 33.33 27.03
N VAL A 681 -15.17 32.14 26.83
CA VAL A 681 -15.32 31.02 27.77
C VAL A 681 -14.12 31.03 28.71
N THR A 682 -14.36 31.22 29.99
CA THR A 682 -13.33 31.24 31.03
C THR A 682 -13.32 29.89 31.73
N PHE A 683 -12.13 29.30 31.87
CA PHE A 683 -11.96 28.07 32.65
C PHE A 683 -12.25 28.33 34.15
N GLN A 684 -12.74 27.32 34.81
CA GLN A 684 -13.01 27.39 36.27
C GLN A 684 -11.71 27.61 37.03
N GLN A 685 -10.65 26.95 36.55
CA GLN A 685 -9.29 27.12 37.06
C GLN A 685 -8.33 27.34 35.87
N PRO A 686 -7.54 28.42 35.88
CA PRO A 686 -6.54 28.62 34.84
C PRO A 686 -5.50 27.48 34.87
N PHE A 687 -5.12 27.00 33.69
CA PHE A 687 -3.99 26.07 33.54
C PHE A 687 -2.68 26.70 34.05
N PRO A 688 -1.67 25.92 34.41
CA PRO A 688 -0.40 26.42 34.86
C PRO A 688 0.24 27.43 33.87
N GLU A 689 1.13 28.27 34.36
CA GLU A 689 1.86 29.20 33.52
C GLU A 689 2.69 28.47 32.46
N GLY A 690 2.70 28.99 31.23
CA GLY A 690 3.37 28.35 30.12
C GLY A 690 2.56 27.23 29.47
N VAL A 691 1.40 26.82 29.96
CA VAL A 691 0.53 25.82 29.33
C VAL A 691 -0.39 26.45 28.29
N CYS A 692 -0.39 25.87 27.09
CA CYS A 692 -1.41 26.12 26.06
C CYS A 692 -2.30 24.86 25.92
N PRO A 693 -3.48 24.82 26.56
CA PRO A 693 -4.30 23.64 26.58
C PRO A 693 -4.86 23.28 25.19
N VAL A 694 -5.07 22.00 24.94
CA VAL A 694 -5.86 21.51 23.82
C VAL A 694 -7.34 21.58 24.21
N VAL A 695 -8.17 22.18 23.35
CA VAL A 695 -9.60 22.31 23.61
C VAL A 695 -10.39 21.61 22.51
N ILE A 696 -11.29 20.72 22.89
CA ILE A 696 -12.38 20.24 22.04
C ILE A 696 -13.72 20.75 22.58
N ALA A 697 -14.66 20.98 21.68
CA ALA A 697 -15.96 21.49 22.09
C ALA A 697 -17.07 20.98 21.16
N GLU A 698 -18.24 20.71 21.73
CA GLU A 698 -19.40 20.15 21.04
C GLU A 698 -20.67 20.92 21.38
N THR A 699 -21.50 21.20 20.38
CA THR A 699 -22.75 21.90 20.59
C THR A 699 -23.88 20.96 20.99
N ARG A 700 -24.71 21.40 21.97
CA ARG A 700 -26.05 20.88 22.23
C ARG A 700 -27.05 21.92 21.76
N PRO A 701 -27.41 21.92 20.46
CA PRO A 701 -28.18 23.03 19.90
C PRO A 701 -29.63 23.00 20.36
N SER A 702 -30.18 24.16 20.61
CA SER A 702 -31.62 24.35 20.71
C SER A 702 -32.34 24.31 19.36
N ILE A 703 -31.58 24.53 18.28
CA ILE A 703 -32.05 24.43 16.90
C ILE A 703 -31.64 23.08 16.33
N LYS A 704 -32.59 22.23 15.99
CA LYS A 704 -32.38 20.83 15.63
C LYS A 704 -32.63 20.55 14.13
N THR A 705 -32.93 21.57 13.37
CA THR A 705 -33.31 21.48 11.95
C THR A 705 -32.21 21.88 10.96
N ASN A 706 -31.20 22.63 11.43
CA ASN A 706 -30.11 23.16 10.61
C ASN A 706 -28.76 22.74 11.16
N THR A 707 -27.78 22.69 10.30
CA THR A 707 -26.39 22.46 10.72
C THR A 707 -25.89 23.62 11.57
N VAL A 708 -25.43 23.29 12.75
CA VAL A 708 -24.85 24.22 13.71
C VAL A 708 -23.38 23.89 13.86
N ASN A 709 -22.50 24.86 13.63
CA ASN A 709 -21.06 24.67 13.67
C ASN A 709 -20.44 25.58 14.73
N LEU A 710 -19.61 25.00 15.59
CA LEU A 710 -18.88 25.72 16.61
C LEU A 710 -17.46 26.00 16.12
N ARG A 711 -17.02 27.23 16.30
CA ARG A 711 -15.63 27.64 16.10
C ARG A 711 -15.08 28.19 17.42
N ILE A 712 -13.84 27.78 17.73
CA ILE A 712 -13.10 28.23 18.91
C ILE A 712 -11.74 28.79 18.46
N TRP A 713 -11.22 29.77 19.21
CA TRP A 713 -9.92 30.38 18.93
C TRP A 713 -9.41 31.17 20.15
N GLU A 714 -8.23 31.73 20.03
CA GLU A 714 -7.51 32.42 21.10
C GLU A 714 -7.51 31.56 22.38
N VAL A 715 -7.15 30.30 22.22
CA VAL A 715 -7.01 29.38 23.34
C VAL A 715 -5.81 29.82 24.18
N THR A 716 -6.07 30.12 25.45
CA THR A 716 -5.08 30.55 26.45
C THR A 716 -5.22 29.66 27.70
N ARG A 717 -4.30 29.76 28.62
CA ARG A 717 -4.39 29.08 29.91
C ARG A 717 -5.65 29.42 30.73
N ALA A 718 -6.30 30.58 30.47
CA ALA A 718 -7.47 31.06 31.23
C ALA A 718 -8.82 30.78 30.51
N GLY A 719 -8.82 30.36 29.27
CA GLY A 719 -10.03 30.14 28.48
C GLY A 719 -9.84 30.31 27.00
N PHE A 720 -10.92 30.39 26.26
CA PHE A 720 -10.95 30.49 24.81
C PHE A 720 -12.14 31.34 24.33
N LYS A 721 -12.05 31.87 23.12
CA LYS A 721 -13.18 32.49 22.43
C LYS A 721 -13.98 31.46 21.64
N ALA A 722 -15.30 31.62 21.61
CA ALA A 722 -16.21 30.76 20.88
C ALA A 722 -17.30 31.52 20.14
N ILE A 723 -17.75 30.96 19.00
CA ILE A 723 -18.91 31.44 18.25
C ILE A 723 -19.62 30.26 17.61
N VAL A 724 -20.96 30.35 17.53
CA VAL A 724 -21.79 29.35 16.86
C VAL A 724 -22.35 29.92 15.58
N LEU A 725 -22.15 29.19 14.48
CA LEU A 725 -22.46 29.62 13.13
C LEU A 725 -23.42 28.62 12.46
N TYR A 726 -24.24 29.11 11.56
CA TYR A 726 -24.88 28.29 10.54
C TYR A 726 -23.92 28.04 9.39
N GLU A 727 -24.27 27.12 8.55
CA GLU A 727 -23.71 26.96 7.22
C GLU A 727 -23.65 28.33 6.50
N GLY A 728 -22.52 28.65 5.84
CA GLY A 728 -22.28 29.95 5.21
C GLY A 728 -21.52 30.97 6.06
N GLY A 729 -21.11 30.60 7.28
CA GLY A 729 -20.13 31.35 8.06
C GLY A 729 -20.65 32.59 8.80
N MET A 730 -19.80 33.61 8.93
CA MET A 730 -20.06 34.81 9.79
C MET A 730 -21.32 35.57 9.42
N ASN A 731 -21.78 35.53 8.19
CA ASN A 731 -22.98 36.21 7.73
C ASN A 731 -24.29 35.51 8.15
N LYS A 732 -24.18 34.30 8.68
CA LYS A 732 -25.33 33.49 9.13
C LYS A 732 -25.19 33.11 10.61
N ARG A 733 -25.08 34.12 11.46
CA ARG A 733 -24.93 33.96 12.91
C ARG A 733 -26.20 33.40 13.55
N ILE A 734 -25.99 32.58 14.57
CA ILE A 734 -27.09 32.08 15.40
C ILE A 734 -27.28 33.01 16.60
N THR A 735 -28.36 33.77 16.58
CA THR A 735 -28.67 34.73 17.66
C THR A 735 -29.14 34.03 18.95
N LEU A 736 -29.73 32.85 18.83
CA LEU A 736 -30.21 32.08 19.99
C LEU A 736 -29.05 31.39 20.70
N SER A 737 -28.91 31.56 21.99
CA SER A 737 -27.88 30.97 22.82
C SER A 737 -27.94 29.42 22.78
N GLN A 738 -26.81 28.79 22.49
CA GLN A 738 -26.62 27.34 22.45
C GLN A 738 -25.85 26.89 23.69
N THR A 739 -26.09 25.67 24.17
CA THR A 739 -25.23 25.05 25.15
C THR A 739 -24.08 24.37 24.43
N VAL A 740 -22.84 24.64 24.88
CA VAL A 740 -21.61 24.09 24.36
C VAL A 740 -20.93 23.33 25.48
N ASN A 741 -20.66 22.06 25.28
CA ASN A 741 -19.76 21.30 26.13
C ASN A 741 -18.32 21.54 25.67
N TYR A 742 -17.36 21.62 26.57
CA TYR A 742 -15.96 21.69 26.26
C TYR A 742 -15.14 20.80 27.18
N MET A 743 -14.02 20.33 26.63
CA MET A 743 -12.95 19.71 27.37
C MET A 743 -11.65 20.42 27.01
N ALA A 744 -10.93 20.83 28.01
CA ALA A 744 -9.60 21.40 27.88
C ALA A 744 -8.60 20.54 28.65
N CYS A 745 -7.46 20.28 28.10
CA CYS A 745 -6.43 19.48 28.78
C CYS A 745 -5.01 19.96 28.45
N THR A 746 -4.10 19.80 29.39
CA THR A 746 -2.67 19.97 29.15
C THR A 746 -2.22 19.05 28.04
N PRO A 747 -1.41 19.48 27.03
CA PRO A 747 -0.79 18.59 26.07
C PRO A 747 0.05 17.52 26.75
N GLY A 748 -0.01 16.28 26.24
CA GLY A 748 0.71 15.14 26.82
C GLY A 748 -0.14 13.88 26.88
N GLN A 749 0.20 12.98 27.77
CA GLN A 749 -0.51 11.71 28.00
C GLN A 749 -0.81 11.49 29.47
N ALA A 750 -1.97 10.92 29.75
CA ALA A 750 -2.35 10.47 31.09
C ALA A 750 -3.34 9.31 31.01
N THR A 751 -3.24 8.36 31.92
CA THR A 751 -4.23 7.30 32.08
C THR A 751 -5.31 7.73 33.04
N ILE A 752 -6.56 7.73 32.58
CA ILE A 752 -7.73 8.08 33.39
C ILE A 752 -8.21 6.82 34.09
N ASP A 753 -8.24 6.84 35.42
CA ASP A 753 -8.75 5.78 36.30
C ASP A 753 -8.20 4.37 35.93
N ASN A 754 -6.96 4.29 35.47
CA ASN A 754 -6.30 3.05 35.04
C ASN A 754 -7.06 2.31 33.91
N GLN A 755 -7.92 2.98 33.18
CA GLN A 755 -8.78 2.33 32.17
C GLN A 755 -8.53 2.82 30.76
N VAL A 756 -8.27 4.09 30.54
CA VAL A 756 -8.09 4.68 29.22
C VAL A 756 -6.93 5.65 29.20
N LEU A 757 -6.09 5.52 28.19
CA LEU A 757 -5.02 6.47 27.90
C LEU A 757 -5.59 7.64 27.12
N LEU A 758 -5.57 8.83 27.72
CA LEU A 758 -5.84 10.08 27.03
C LEU A 758 -4.54 10.70 26.56
N SER A 759 -4.46 10.98 25.27
CA SER A 759 -3.34 11.68 24.66
C SER A 759 -3.83 12.95 23.99
N ALA A 760 -3.15 14.07 24.17
CA ALA A 760 -3.57 15.36 23.63
C ALA A 760 -2.39 16.16 23.10
N GLY A 761 -2.62 16.87 21.99
CA GLY A 761 -1.59 17.74 21.39
C GLY A 761 -2.13 18.63 20.28
N HIS A 762 -1.25 19.43 19.74
CA HIS A 762 -1.50 20.29 18.59
C HIS A 762 -0.78 19.73 17.36
N SER A 763 -1.36 19.93 16.19
CA SER A 763 -0.68 19.59 14.94
C SER A 763 0.54 20.49 14.70
N VAL A 764 1.61 19.92 14.18
CA VAL A 764 2.79 20.66 13.73
C VAL A 764 2.41 21.55 12.54
N ASP A 765 1.75 20.93 11.56
CA ASP A 765 1.29 21.63 10.36
C ASP A 765 -0.12 22.17 10.52
N PRO A 766 -0.40 23.36 9.98
CA PRO A 766 -1.73 23.92 10.02
C PRO A 766 -2.68 23.21 9.03
N ILE A 767 -3.98 23.26 9.35
CA ILE A 767 -5.05 22.71 8.50
C ILE A 767 -5.59 23.82 7.60
N TYR A 768 -5.43 23.65 6.29
CA TYR A 768 -5.91 24.58 5.27
C TYR A 768 -7.36 24.27 4.88
N GLY A 769 -8.08 25.28 4.43
CA GLY A 769 -9.44 25.17 3.93
C GLY A 769 -9.48 24.69 2.48
N SER A 770 -9.11 23.46 2.18
CA SER A 770 -9.24 22.88 0.84
C SER A 770 -9.74 21.44 0.92
N LYS A 771 -10.17 20.88 -0.22
CA LYS A 771 -10.46 19.45 -0.33
C LYS A 771 -9.24 18.55 -0.10
N ASN A 772 -8.03 19.14 -0.01
CA ASN A 772 -6.80 18.41 0.21
C ASN A 772 -6.72 17.87 1.62
N GLN A 773 -6.36 16.64 1.73
CA GLN A 773 -6.10 15.95 2.98
C GLN A 773 -4.81 16.51 3.60
N ARG A 774 -4.83 16.73 4.91
CA ARG A 774 -3.66 17.17 5.66
C ARG A 774 -3.26 16.13 6.68
N ARG A 775 -2.00 15.80 6.67
CA ARG A 775 -1.40 14.87 7.63
C ARG A 775 -1.38 15.49 9.02
N VAL A 776 -1.87 14.76 10.00
CA VAL A 776 -1.74 15.10 11.41
C VAL A 776 -1.08 13.92 12.12
N LEU A 777 0.15 14.11 12.56
CA LEU A 777 0.83 13.15 13.40
C LEU A 777 0.48 13.43 14.87
N PHE A 778 0.33 12.38 15.65
CA PHE A 778 0.18 12.48 17.09
C PHE A 778 1.57 12.62 17.72
N MET A 779 2.04 13.86 17.76
CA MET A 779 3.38 14.16 18.28
C MET A 779 3.34 14.43 19.78
N GLN A 780 4.38 14.05 20.49
CA GLN A 780 4.57 14.53 21.85
C GLN A 780 4.74 16.04 21.83
N ASN A 781 3.89 16.74 22.57
CA ASN A 781 3.89 18.21 22.67
C ASN A 781 4.48 18.63 24.01
N ASN A 782 5.16 19.76 23.99
CA ASN A 782 5.49 20.52 25.19
C ASN A 782 4.19 21.10 25.83
N PRO A 783 4.19 21.46 27.10
CA PRO A 783 3.01 22.07 27.75
C PRO A 783 2.50 23.33 27.06
N ASP A 784 3.36 24.13 26.43
CA ASP A 784 2.99 25.31 25.64
C ASP A 784 2.37 24.97 24.26
N GLY A 785 2.26 23.69 23.95
CA GLY A 785 1.70 23.17 22.69
C GLY A 785 2.66 23.21 21.51
N THR A 786 3.94 23.49 21.73
CA THR A 786 4.99 23.33 20.71
C THR A 786 5.46 21.88 20.63
N VAL A 787 6.11 21.53 19.54
CA VAL A 787 6.76 20.22 19.36
C VAL A 787 8.26 20.42 19.32
N SER A 788 8.99 19.72 20.16
CA SER A 788 10.45 19.78 20.15
C SER A 788 11.03 19.23 18.84
N GLU A 789 12.16 19.75 18.41
CA GLU A 789 12.89 19.20 17.27
C GLU A 789 13.33 17.76 17.60
N GLY A 790 13.03 16.82 16.72
CA GLY A 790 13.31 15.39 16.92
C GLY A 790 12.35 14.66 17.86
N ALA A 791 11.22 15.27 18.27
CA ALA A 791 10.21 14.58 19.07
C ALA A 791 9.59 13.41 18.29
N ASP A 792 9.41 12.28 18.95
CA ASP A 792 8.78 11.10 18.37
C ASP A 792 7.26 11.26 18.24
N SER A 793 6.69 10.58 17.27
CA SER A 793 5.25 10.45 17.15
C SER A 793 4.72 9.42 18.17
N LEU A 794 3.57 9.73 18.77
CA LEU A 794 2.87 8.82 19.68
C LEU A 794 2.16 7.74 18.88
N ALA A 795 2.58 6.50 19.04
CA ALA A 795 1.93 5.34 18.44
C ALA A 795 0.84 4.82 19.39
N LEU A 796 -0.43 4.94 19.00
CA LEU A 796 -1.59 4.67 19.86
C LEU A 796 -2.35 3.44 19.36
N GLU A 797 -2.77 2.57 20.28
CA GLU A 797 -3.60 1.41 19.94
C GLU A 797 -5.06 1.82 19.77
N ALA A 798 -5.61 1.53 18.56
CA ALA A 798 -7.03 1.76 18.21
C ALA A 798 -7.61 3.09 18.74
N PRO A 799 -6.97 4.26 18.51
CA PRO A 799 -7.38 5.50 19.15
C PRO A 799 -8.73 5.98 18.66
N LEU A 800 -9.56 6.43 19.59
CA LEU A 800 -10.75 7.23 19.31
C LEU A 800 -10.32 8.68 19.17
N ILE A 801 -10.48 9.26 17.97
CA ILE A 801 -9.86 10.54 17.59
C ILE A 801 -10.88 11.66 17.66
N PHE A 802 -10.59 12.68 18.49
CA PHE A 802 -11.35 13.92 18.64
C PHE A 802 -10.45 15.09 18.21
N GLY A 803 -11.04 16.18 17.76
CA GLY A 803 -10.24 17.35 17.43
C GLY A 803 -11.07 18.55 17.04
N ALA A 804 -10.44 19.73 17.18
CA ALA A 804 -11.03 21.00 16.82
C ALA A 804 -9.97 21.97 16.28
N LEU A 805 -10.39 22.91 15.44
CA LEU A 805 -9.56 24.04 15.06
C LEU A 805 -9.43 25.01 16.23
N GLN A 806 -8.18 25.39 16.57
CA GLN A 806 -7.84 26.21 17.72
C GLN A 806 -7.63 27.69 17.37
N THR A 807 -7.75 28.02 16.08
CA THR A 807 -7.67 29.38 15.53
C THR A 807 -8.85 29.67 14.62
N PHE A 808 -9.07 30.91 14.23
CA PHE A 808 -10.19 31.34 13.41
C PHE A 808 -9.73 32.21 12.24
N ASN A 809 -8.68 31.77 11.56
CA ASN A 809 -8.10 32.51 10.44
C ASN A 809 -9.01 32.50 9.20
N TYR A 810 -9.93 31.52 9.12
CA TYR A 810 -10.95 31.46 8.09
C TYR A 810 -12.36 31.47 8.73
N PRO A 811 -13.11 32.59 8.62
CA PRO A 811 -14.34 32.82 9.38
C PRO A 811 -15.57 32.14 8.77
N THR A 812 -15.52 30.84 8.59
CA THR A 812 -16.65 30.07 8.07
C THR A 812 -16.90 28.82 8.91
N ALA A 813 -18.13 28.27 8.81
CA ALA A 813 -18.47 26.96 9.30
C ALA A 813 -17.61 25.90 8.60
N THR A 814 -17.15 24.90 9.36
CA THR A 814 -16.28 23.85 8.84
C THR A 814 -16.68 22.50 9.41
N VAL A 815 -16.58 21.46 8.61
CA VAL A 815 -16.69 20.06 9.05
C VAL A 815 -15.34 19.40 8.87
N LEU A 816 -14.88 18.73 9.92
CA LEU A 816 -13.66 17.93 9.90
C LEU A 816 -14.02 16.47 9.62
N ARG A 817 -13.24 15.82 8.74
CA ARG A 817 -13.34 14.40 8.41
C ARG A 817 -11.94 13.79 8.44
N ARG A 818 -11.87 12.50 8.74
CA ARG A 818 -10.63 11.73 8.63
C ARG A 818 -10.74 10.65 7.55
N THR A 819 -9.65 10.34 6.87
CA THR A 819 -9.69 9.35 5.79
C THR A 819 -8.75 8.18 6.02
N ILE A 820 -7.55 8.43 6.47
CA ILE A 820 -6.48 7.43 6.57
C ILE A 820 -5.77 7.61 7.90
N ASP A 821 -5.50 6.50 8.54
CA ASP A 821 -4.70 6.45 9.75
C ASP A 821 -3.27 6.01 9.39
N TYR A 822 -2.27 6.75 9.85
CA TYR A 822 -0.87 6.36 9.72
C TYR A 822 -0.58 5.27 10.73
N THR A 823 0.00 4.16 10.27
CA THR A 823 0.16 2.95 11.06
C THR A 823 1.60 2.49 11.11
N THR A 824 1.96 1.84 12.21
CA THR A 824 3.19 1.07 12.37
C THR A 824 2.85 -0.23 13.09
N LEU A 825 3.79 -1.15 13.16
CA LEU A 825 3.67 -2.35 13.99
C LEU A 825 4.67 -2.24 15.14
N ASP A 826 4.23 -2.64 16.35
CA ASP A 826 5.16 -2.84 17.45
C ASP A 826 5.97 -4.14 17.28
N PRO A 827 6.95 -4.43 18.14
CA PRO A 827 7.75 -5.65 18.06
C PRO A 827 6.92 -6.94 18.13
N GLU A 828 5.78 -6.92 18.81
CA GLU A 828 4.83 -8.04 18.89
C GLU A 828 3.91 -8.11 17.66
N GLY A 829 4.08 -7.20 16.71
CA GLY A 829 3.27 -7.10 15.49
C GLY A 829 1.87 -6.51 15.72
N LYS A 830 1.67 -5.73 16.77
CA LYS A 830 0.45 -4.99 17.08
C LYS A 830 0.35 -3.74 16.20
N LEU A 831 -0.83 -3.48 15.65
CA LEU A 831 -1.06 -2.30 14.84
C LEU A 831 -1.24 -1.06 15.72
N LEU A 832 -0.36 -0.11 15.54
CA LEU A 832 -0.41 1.19 16.21
C LEU A 832 -0.71 2.28 15.20
N ILE A 833 -1.51 3.26 15.60
CA ILE A 833 -1.83 4.45 14.80
C ILE A 833 -1.08 5.64 15.38
N TYR A 834 -0.21 6.25 14.59
CA TYR A 834 0.59 7.42 15.00
C TYR A 834 0.18 8.71 14.29
N GLY A 835 -0.92 8.71 13.58
CA GLY A 835 -1.48 9.88 12.92
C GLY A 835 -2.70 9.59 12.09
N THR A 836 -3.30 10.64 11.56
CA THR A 836 -4.46 10.57 10.69
C THR A 836 -4.39 11.65 9.61
N ARG A 837 -5.22 11.56 8.59
CA ARG A 837 -5.43 12.64 7.63
C ARG A 837 -6.73 13.36 7.92
N ILE A 838 -6.64 14.66 8.03
CA ILE A 838 -7.79 15.52 8.26
C ILE A 838 -8.14 16.27 6.97
N ILE A 839 -9.41 16.16 6.60
CA ILE A 839 -10.03 16.98 5.56
C ILE A 839 -10.86 18.04 6.26
N ARG A 840 -10.63 19.28 5.88
CA ARG A 840 -11.45 20.41 6.30
C ARG A 840 -12.43 20.74 5.17
N ASN A 841 -13.69 20.36 5.32
CA ASN A 841 -14.74 20.74 4.41
C ASN A 841 -15.32 22.09 4.83
N VAL A 842 -15.50 22.98 3.86
CA VAL A 842 -16.08 24.31 4.04
C VAL A 842 -17.21 24.53 3.03
N ASP A 843 -18.13 25.44 3.35
CA ASP A 843 -19.15 25.87 2.40
C ASP A 843 -18.52 26.64 1.25
N THR A 844 -18.44 26.02 0.07
CA THR A 844 -17.85 26.62 -1.14
C THR A 844 -18.76 27.64 -1.83
N SER A 845 -20.02 27.81 -1.39
CA SER A 845 -20.90 28.88 -1.87
C SER A 845 -20.48 30.27 -1.37
N ALA A 846 -19.59 30.34 -0.39
CA ALA A 846 -18.96 31.58 0.06
C ALA A 846 -17.96 32.06 -1.00
N THR A 847 -18.21 33.22 -1.62
CA THR A 847 -17.52 33.82 -2.78
C THR A 847 -16.05 34.19 -2.56
N SER A 848 -15.44 33.85 -1.42
CA SER A 848 -14.07 34.21 -1.05
C SER A 848 -13.18 33.04 -0.65
N PHE A 849 -13.47 31.82 -1.08
CA PHE A 849 -12.62 30.67 -0.79
C PHE A 849 -11.32 30.77 -1.59
N LYS A 850 -10.24 31.14 -0.93
CA LYS A 850 -8.87 31.01 -1.45
C LYS A 850 -8.16 29.91 -0.68
N ASN A 851 -7.50 29.04 -1.40
CA ASN A 851 -6.61 28.00 -0.88
C ASN A 851 -5.28 28.68 -0.45
N ASP A 852 -5.36 29.58 0.55
CA ASP A 852 -4.26 30.46 0.94
C ASP A 852 -3.66 29.99 2.27
N LEU A 853 -2.34 30.05 2.39
CA LEU A 853 -1.61 29.84 3.63
C LEU A 853 -2.12 30.74 4.78
N ALA A 854 -2.61 31.95 4.45
CA ALA A 854 -3.19 32.88 5.41
C ALA A 854 -4.51 32.38 6.06
N SER A 855 -5.19 31.43 5.45
CA SER A 855 -6.45 30.85 5.98
C SER A 855 -6.24 29.54 6.74
N ALA A 856 -5.01 29.17 7.00
CA ALA A 856 -4.66 27.98 7.76
C ALA A 856 -4.99 28.11 9.25
N ASP A 857 -5.57 27.06 9.82
CA ASP A 857 -5.92 27.01 11.22
C ASP A 857 -5.10 25.96 11.97
N ARG A 858 -4.69 26.26 13.20
CA ARG A 858 -4.04 25.32 14.10
C ARG A 858 -5.07 24.28 14.53
N PHE A 859 -4.68 23.02 14.52
CA PHE A 859 -5.55 21.92 14.90
C PHE A 859 -5.10 21.34 16.24
N GLY A 860 -6.04 21.17 17.17
CA GLY A 860 -5.83 20.43 18.41
C GLY A 860 -6.52 19.09 18.33
N TRP A 861 -5.84 18.03 18.80
CA TRP A 861 -6.36 16.67 18.83
C TRP A 861 -6.32 16.08 20.24
N ILE A 862 -7.31 15.24 20.53
CA ILE A 862 -7.39 14.40 21.74
C ILE A 862 -7.69 12.98 21.26
N CYS A 863 -6.93 12.01 21.74
CA CYS A 863 -7.14 10.60 21.46
C CYS A 863 -7.41 9.84 22.75
N LEU A 864 -8.38 8.95 22.73
CA LEU A 864 -8.56 7.92 23.74
C LEU A 864 -8.10 6.60 23.20
N SER A 865 -7.22 5.89 23.88
CA SER A 865 -6.70 4.59 23.48
C SER A 865 -6.59 3.64 24.67
N THR A 866 -6.36 2.38 24.39
CA THR A 866 -6.04 1.41 25.44
C THR A 866 -4.71 1.85 26.09
N PRO A 867 -4.63 1.90 27.45
CA PRO A 867 -3.35 2.13 28.10
C PRO A 867 -2.36 1.06 27.63
N GLN A 868 -1.26 1.50 27.05
CA GLN A 868 -0.14 0.58 26.84
C GLN A 868 0.37 0.22 28.24
N GLN A 869 0.34 -1.04 28.58
CA GLN A 869 1.14 -1.52 29.73
C GLN A 869 2.58 -1.12 29.39
N PRO A 870 3.30 -0.43 30.26
CA PRO A 870 4.72 -0.27 30.07
C PRO A 870 5.28 -1.67 29.85
N SER A 871 6.03 -1.88 28.80
CA SER A 871 6.85 -3.08 28.68
C SER A 871 7.79 -3.02 29.90
N ILE A 872 7.52 -3.83 30.89
CA ILE A 872 8.41 -3.93 32.04
C ILE A 872 9.62 -4.66 31.47
N ALA A 873 10.76 -3.99 31.39
CA ALA A 873 11.96 -4.59 30.80
C ALA A 873 12.32 -5.94 31.47
N ALA A 874 11.84 -6.16 32.68
CA ALA A 874 11.99 -7.41 33.40
C ALA A 874 10.97 -8.51 33.03
N ASP A 875 9.91 -8.21 32.29
CA ASP A 875 8.96 -9.17 31.69
C ASP A 875 9.52 -9.65 30.35
N VAL A 876 10.50 -10.51 30.42
CA VAL A 876 11.31 -10.96 29.26
C VAL A 876 10.56 -11.93 28.37
N ASN A 877 9.62 -12.68 28.93
CA ASN A 877 8.80 -13.63 28.18
C ASN A 877 7.49 -13.00 27.67
N HIS A 878 7.26 -11.71 28.03
CA HIS A 878 6.10 -10.90 27.63
C HIS A 878 4.74 -11.54 27.98
N ASP A 879 4.66 -12.25 29.10
CA ASP A 879 3.41 -12.84 29.59
C ASP A 879 2.59 -11.90 30.48
N GLY A 880 3.10 -10.71 30.75
CA GLY A 880 2.47 -9.66 31.55
C GLY A 880 2.75 -9.77 33.06
N THR A 881 3.59 -10.73 33.48
CA THR A 881 4.01 -10.90 34.88
C THR A 881 5.52 -11.00 34.95
N VAL A 882 6.13 -10.32 35.87
CA VAL A 882 7.57 -10.51 36.11
C VAL A 882 7.74 -11.56 37.19
N ASP A 883 8.17 -12.75 36.79
CA ASP A 883 8.36 -13.89 37.69
C ASP A 883 9.58 -14.76 37.32
N THR A 884 9.65 -15.94 37.88
CA THR A 884 10.77 -16.85 37.62
C THR A 884 10.78 -17.46 36.22
N GLN A 885 9.73 -17.30 35.42
CA GLN A 885 9.71 -17.71 34.01
C GLN A 885 10.54 -16.76 33.13
N ASP A 886 10.58 -15.46 33.50
CA ASP A 886 11.46 -14.49 32.84
C ASP A 886 12.94 -14.82 33.08
N VAL A 887 13.26 -15.15 34.31
CA VAL A 887 14.59 -15.63 34.70
C VAL A 887 14.99 -16.88 33.87
N LEU A 888 14.06 -17.82 33.72
CA LEU A 888 14.30 -19.01 32.91
C LEU A 888 14.50 -18.67 31.44
N THR A 889 13.77 -17.69 30.93
CA THR A 889 13.89 -17.23 29.55
C THR A 889 15.26 -16.65 29.26
N ILE A 890 15.82 -15.82 30.16
CA ILE A 890 17.20 -15.31 30.07
C ILE A 890 18.22 -16.46 30.11
N TYR A 891 18.08 -17.42 31.04
CA TYR A 891 18.99 -18.57 31.08
C TYR A 891 18.99 -19.39 29.80
N LEU A 892 17.81 -19.59 29.17
CA LEU A 892 17.71 -20.29 27.89
C LEU A 892 18.32 -19.50 26.74
N ALA A 893 18.25 -18.17 26.79
CA ALA A 893 18.90 -17.27 25.84
C ALA A 893 20.42 -17.34 25.96
N MET A 894 20.93 -17.28 27.18
CA MET A 894 22.38 -17.42 27.48
C MET A 894 22.93 -18.77 26.99
N GLN A 895 22.21 -19.89 27.24
CA GLN A 895 22.63 -21.21 26.78
C GLN A 895 22.69 -21.31 25.23
N LYS A 896 21.89 -20.54 24.52
CA LYS A 896 21.86 -20.50 23.06
C LYS A 896 22.85 -19.49 22.48
N GLY A 897 23.55 -18.71 23.33
CA GLY A 897 24.37 -17.59 22.88
C GLY A 897 23.55 -16.51 22.15
N SER A 898 22.31 -16.31 22.57
CA SER A 898 21.41 -15.33 21.97
C SER A 898 21.84 -13.91 22.36
N THR A 899 21.73 -12.99 21.41
CA THR A 899 21.87 -11.54 21.63
C THR A 899 20.49 -10.86 21.51
N ASP A 900 19.44 -11.55 21.95
CA ASP A 900 18.07 -11.03 21.92
C ASP A 900 17.95 -9.86 22.88
N GLY A 901 17.66 -8.68 22.35
CA GLY A 901 17.54 -7.45 23.14
C GLY A 901 16.44 -7.49 24.20
N ALA A 902 15.46 -8.38 24.09
CA ALA A 902 14.44 -8.58 25.13
C ALA A 902 15.01 -9.27 26.37
N CYS A 903 16.10 -10.03 26.22
CA CYS A 903 16.82 -10.69 27.31
C CYS A 903 17.93 -9.83 27.92
N ASP A 904 18.28 -8.70 27.31
CA ASP A 904 19.22 -7.70 27.80
C ASP A 904 18.46 -6.66 28.65
N VAL A 905 18.12 -7.07 29.86
CA VAL A 905 17.24 -6.30 30.79
C VAL A 905 17.93 -5.06 31.34
N ASN A 906 19.24 -5.12 31.48
CA ASN A 906 20.06 -4.00 32.00
C ASN A 906 20.55 -3.07 30.89
N HIS A 907 20.33 -3.43 29.60
CA HIS A 907 20.70 -2.66 28.39
C HIS A 907 22.21 -2.39 28.25
N ASP A 908 23.04 -3.33 28.67
CA ASP A 908 24.51 -3.22 28.50
C ASP A 908 25.02 -3.84 27.17
N GLY A 909 24.14 -4.46 26.42
CA GLY A 909 24.43 -5.08 25.13
C GLY A 909 24.86 -6.55 25.21
N ILE A 910 24.82 -7.16 26.38
CA ILE A 910 25.25 -8.55 26.65
C ILE A 910 24.13 -9.26 27.43
N VAL A 911 23.67 -10.39 26.93
CA VAL A 911 22.71 -11.22 27.68
C VAL A 911 23.47 -12.17 28.60
N ASP A 912 23.48 -11.83 29.90
CA ASP A 912 24.24 -12.58 30.91
C ASP A 912 23.52 -12.65 32.28
N THR A 913 24.28 -13.01 33.33
CA THR A 913 23.72 -13.17 34.68
C THR A 913 23.34 -11.84 35.34
N GLN A 914 23.76 -10.69 34.84
CA GLN A 914 23.38 -9.39 35.35
C GLN A 914 21.92 -9.10 34.98
N ASP A 915 21.44 -9.57 33.81
CA ASP A 915 20.03 -9.47 33.39
C ASP A 915 19.13 -10.31 34.28
N VAL A 916 19.58 -11.53 34.61
CA VAL A 916 18.91 -12.38 35.61
C VAL A 916 18.81 -11.67 36.97
N LEU A 917 19.85 -10.97 37.38
CA LEU A 917 19.84 -10.21 38.64
C LEU A 917 18.84 -9.04 38.58
N ALA A 918 18.79 -8.34 37.47
CA ALA A 918 17.86 -7.24 37.24
C ALA A 918 16.36 -7.69 37.32
N VAL A 919 16.03 -8.87 36.78
CA VAL A 919 14.69 -9.46 36.95
C VAL A 919 14.43 -9.82 38.43
N TYR A 920 15.38 -10.43 39.13
CA TYR A 920 15.19 -10.74 40.55
C TYR A 920 15.05 -9.50 41.42
N GLU A 921 15.82 -8.43 41.17
CA GLU A 921 15.64 -7.16 41.87
C GLU A 921 14.24 -6.55 41.64
N TYR A 922 13.66 -6.73 40.43
CA TYR A 922 12.33 -6.30 40.17
C TYR A 922 11.30 -7.13 40.95
N ILE A 923 11.44 -8.47 40.94
CA ILE A 923 10.56 -9.37 41.71
C ILE A 923 10.58 -9.05 43.21
N GLN A 924 11.75 -8.70 43.76
CA GLN A 924 11.88 -8.36 45.18
C GLN A 924 11.25 -7.00 45.55
N LYS A 925 11.03 -6.11 44.60
CA LYS A 925 10.41 -4.79 44.77
C LYS A 925 8.89 -4.79 44.63
N GLN A 926 8.30 -5.88 44.04
CA GLN A 926 6.86 -6.12 44.05
C GLN A 926 6.37 -6.64 45.42
#